data_858dc95007d79d619e61b619b428d736
#
_entry.id   858dc95007d79d619e61b619b428d736
#
_cell.length_a   1.000
_cell.length_b   1.000
_cell.length_c   1.000
_cell.angle_alpha   90.00
_cell.angle_beta   90.00
_cell.angle_gamma   90.00
#
_symmetry.space_group_name_H-M   'P 1'
#
loop_
_entity.id
_entity.type
_entity.pdbx_description
1 polymer ?
#
loop_
_entity_poly.entity_id
_entity_poly.type
_entity_poly.pdbx_seq_one_letter_code
_entity_poly.pdbx_strand_id
1 'polypeptide(L)'
;MTKIMTTNNSFFKLFSWIKEVKSRGFLLFVCLFFGGILSVLAQESVIYGKVSDAKTGEPLSGVILSIAKAKKQTTTDATGAYHLAVAENKRVLLLVRCVGYKSVQQELIVKDSMSHNISLQSTEKTLGEATVVARSEIRALKESAMPISVIGQRQLQGTASNINDVLARTVGITVRNTGGLGSASRISVRGLEGKRMGMYIDETPMSQLGNFVALNDIPTDMIERIEVYKGIVPYKFGGSALGGAVNVVLKEYPPVYMDFSYESGSFNTHQASPIFKWTNRKSGLQFGLGGVFSFSKNNYKMMLANLDNRIVKRDHDSFKKIIGGGSIKATKWWFDEMKLEVVFTKTRQEVQGIDLDVREAFNHSCGFVTAFSLKRKNFFLNGLDFDFGAGYVWSWYGLQDKAKNRYDWDGRELPPVSSFGGEQNNYPSDGKNKSKEFISKLNMGYTIDEHHSINLNIYADRTRLNPSDSLMDKALGFKSNFPSKMTTVTVGFSYDLSLFDGRFQNAFTLKNFYFSSHSRSISVFSVTSPEPVHISKKYVGFSDAMRYKFTSNLLLKASFNSEVRIPTSEELIGNGSSILASPALKPERTTGMNLGLLYRRVRKDGRLIELELNTFYNHLNDMIRFTPDMIPTMARYRNFGSVSTKGVELDVKGDVLQWLYLYANGTYQDLRDVRQNIPGTAVANPTYNKRIPNVPYLLFNFGAEFHKENLFGGKGQNSRFIFDASYIHQYFYDFEVSRYQERKIPTSFTMDVALEHSLKNNRWTFTLKVKNLADRRVVSELNRPLPGRYVSFKVRYLFK
;
A
#
# COMPACT_ATOMS: atom_id res chain seq x y z
N MET A 1 44.18 -14.83 25.98
CA MET A 1 44.31 -14.50 24.53
C MET A 1 44.14 -15.78 23.75
N THR A 2 43.08 -15.99 23.07
CA THR A 2 42.68 -17.07 22.16
C THR A 2 41.31 -17.63 22.52
N LYS A 3 40.27 -16.85 22.27
CA LYS A 3 38.89 -17.36 22.15
C LYS A 3 37.90 -16.26 21.68
N ILE A 4 38.16 -15.62 20.53
CA ILE A 4 37.22 -14.81 19.80
C ILE A 4 37.56 -14.93 18.31
N MET A 5 37.07 -15.96 17.64
CA MET A 5 36.98 -16.06 16.18
C MET A 5 36.29 -17.37 15.77
N THR A 6 34.98 -17.46 16.00
CA THR A 6 34.11 -18.44 15.32
C THR A 6 32.67 -17.96 15.31
N THR A 7 32.37 -16.84 14.64
CA THR A 7 30.99 -16.50 14.25
C THR A 7 30.99 -15.61 13.02
N ASN A 8 31.40 -16.13 11.88
CA ASN A 8 31.16 -15.45 10.61
C ASN A 8 31.15 -16.45 9.43
N ASN A 9 30.18 -17.38 9.47
CA ASN A 9 30.01 -18.34 8.38
C ASN A 9 28.59 -18.32 7.78
N SER A 10 27.82 -17.27 8.03
CA SER A 10 26.47 -17.17 7.49
C SER A 10 26.38 -16.44 6.14
N PHE A 11 27.35 -15.63 5.80
CA PHE A 11 27.37 -14.90 4.52
C PHE A 11 27.83 -15.80 3.34
N PHE A 12 28.77 -16.72 3.59
CA PHE A 12 29.22 -17.69 2.58
C PHE A 12 28.25 -18.86 2.36
N LYS A 13 27.38 -19.18 3.31
CA LYS A 13 26.34 -20.19 3.14
C LYS A 13 25.18 -19.75 2.22
N LEU A 14 25.01 -18.45 2.00
CA LEU A 14 24.01 -17.95 1.03
C LEU A 14 24.45 -18.26 -0.42
N PHE A 15 25.76 -18.25 -0.69
CA PHE A 15 26.31 -18.59 -2.02
C PHE A 15 26.48 -20.08 -2.25
N SER A 16 26.62 -20.89 -1.18
CA SER A 16 26.75 -22.35 -1.32
C SER A 16 25.40 -23.02 -1.70
N TRP A 17 24.28 -22.34 -1.43
CA TRP A 17 22.96 -22.85 -1.78
C TRP A 17 22.66 -22.78 -3.29
N ILE A 18 23.35 -21.94 -4.04
CA ILE A 18 23.32 -21.90 -5.53
C ILE A 18 23.96 -23.17 -6.12
N LYS A 19 24.79 -23.88 -5.39
CA LYS A 19 25.42 -25.12 -5.85
C LYS A 19 24.55 -26.38 -5.79
N GLU A 20 23.44 -26.35 -5.01
CA GLU A 20 22.54 -27.50 -4.89
C GLU A 20 21.39 -27.57 -5.89
N VAL A 21 21.19 -26.51 -6.69
CA VAL A 21 20.27 -26.55 -7.83
C VAL A 21 21.00 -27.19 -9.02
N LYS A 22 21.09 -28.52 -8.98
CA LYS A 22 21.52 -29.32 -10.15
C LYS A 22 20.46 -29.23 -11.25
N SER A 23 20.51 -28.20 -12.06
CA SER A 23 19.91 -28.22 -13.38
C SER A 23 20.88 -27.55 -14.37
N ARG A 24 21.63 -28.35 -15.08
CA ARG A 24 22.41 -27.91 -16.24
C ARG A 24 21.62 -27.11 -17.26
N GLY A 25 20.26 -27.18 -17.19
CA GLY A 25 19.34 -26.41 -18.03
C GLY A 25 19.23 -24.91 -17.69
N PHE A 26 19.43 -24.54 -16.44
CA PHE A 26 19.33 -23.11 -16.05
C PHE A 26 20.58 -22.33 -16.47
N LEU A 27 21.74 -22.95 -16.32
CA LEU A 27 22.98 -22.31 -16.79
C LEU A 27 23.05 -22.25 -18.34
N LEU A 28 22.55 -23.27 -19.04
CA LEU A 28 22.43 -23.26 -20.50
C LEU A 28 21.42 -22.23 -20.98
N PHE A 29 20.29 -22.01 -20.25
CA PHE A 29 19.32 -21.00 -20.57
C PHE A 29 19.89 -19.58 -20.37
N VAL A 30 20.65 -19.34 -19.29
CA VAL A 30 21.35 -18.08 -19.04
C VAL A 30 22.46 -17.84 -20.08
N CYS A 31 23.25 -18.87 -20.46
CA CYS A 31 24.29 -18.76 -21.49
C CYS A 31 23.72 -18.60 -22.91
N LEU A 32 22.61 -19.25 -23.25
CA LEU A 32 21.90 -19.04 -24.52
C LEU A 32 21.20 -17.68 -24.58
N PHE A 33 20.70 -17.16 -23.43
CA PHE A 33 20.09 -15.86 -23.35
C PHE A 33 21.11 -14.72 -23.48
N PHE A 34 22.32 -14.88 -22.95
CA PHE A 34 23.42 -13.92 -23.12
C PHE A 34 24.24 -14.11 -24.40
N GLY A 35 24.29 -15.31 -24.98
CA GLY A 35 25.04 -15.61 -26.22
C GLY A 35 24.32 -15.17 -27.50
N GLY A 36 23.00 -14.92 -27.46
CA GLY A 36 22.20 -14.49 -28.61
C GLY A 36 22.12 -12.97 -28.85
N ILE A 37 22.70 -12.14 -27.95
CA ILE A 37 22.58 -10.66 -28.00
C ILE A 37 23.72 -9.98 -28.78
N LEU A 38 24.67 -10.73 -29.31
CA LEU A 38 25.78 -10.16 -30.10
C LEU A 38 25.45 -10.17 -31.59
N SER A 39 24.54 -9.35 -32.05
CA SER A 39 24.49 -8.85 -33.44
C SER A 39 23.23 -8.03 -33.75
N VAL A 40 23.16 -6.78 -33.36
CA VAL A 40 22.59 -5.68 -34.17
C VAL A 40 23.16 -4.37 -33.61
N LEU A 41 24.27 -3.93 -34.10
CA LEU A 41 24.73 -2.55 -33.98
C LEU A 41 23.95 -1.72 -34.99
N ALA A 42 22.77 -1.26 -34.64
CA ALA A 42 22.19 -0.10 -35.32
C ALA A 42 23.02 1.12 -34.92
N GLN A 43 23.54 1.87 -35.88
CA GLN A 43 24.27 3.10 -35.64
C GLN A 43 23.29 4.14 -35.08
N GLU A 44 23.38 4.38 -33.76
CA GLU A 44 22.54 5.38 -33.06
C GLU A 44 23.31 6.69 -32.95
N SER A 45 22.70 7.79 -33.38
CA SER A 45 23.23 9.14 -33.14
C SER A 45 23.01 9.51 -31.68
N VAL A 46 23.94 10.22 -31.06
CA VAL A 46 23.87 10.60 -29.63
C VAL A 46 23.83 12.12 -29.49
N ILE A 47 22.80 12.63 -28.77
CA ILE A 47 22.84 14.01 -28.28
C ILE A 47 23.54 13.99 -26.93
N TYR A 48 24.64 14.70 -26.81
CA TYR A 48 25.41 14.78 -25.55
C TYR A 48 25.72 16.23 -25.19
N GLY A 49 25.99 16.52 -23.95
CA GLY A 49 26.30 17.87 -23.50
C GLY A 49 26.19 18.01 -21.99
N LYS A 50 26.15 19.25 -21.53
CA LYS A 50 26.01 19.57 -20.12
C LYS A 50 24.78 20.43 -19.86
N VAL A 51 24.15 20.21 -18.69
CA VAL A 51 23.08 21.07 -18.21
C VAL A 51 23.60 21.83 -17.01
N SER A 52 23.41 23.16 -17.01
CA SER A 52 23.87 24.06 -15.96
C SER A 52 22.77 25.03 -15.54
N ASP A 53 22.90 25.61 -14.35
CA ASP A 53 22.07 26.72 -13.88
C ASP A 53 22.41 27.99 -14.68
N ALA A 54 21.40 28.66 -15.24
CA ALA A 54 21.59 29.83 -16.08
C ALA A 54 22.14 31.07 -15.33
N LYS A 55 21.98 31.14 -14.00
CA LYS A 55 22.40 32.25 -13.17
C LYS A 55 23.78 32.03 -12.52
N THR A 56 24.04 30.80 -12.08
CA THR A 56 25.26 30.47 -11.33
C THR A 56 26.31 29.76 -12.17
N GLY A 57 25.92 29.22 -13.36
CA GLY A 57 26.80 28.38 -14.19
C GLY A 57 27.10 27.01 -13.60
N GLU A 58 26.61 26.69 -12.41
CA GLU A 58 26.85 25.39 -11.74
C GLU A 58 26.21 24.24 -12.52
N PRO A 59 26.90 23.09 -12.65
CA PRO A 59 26.35 21.93 -13.33
C PRO A 59 25.15 21.35 -12.55
N LEU A 60 24.10 20.99 -13.26
CA LEU A 60 22.87 20.43 -12.67
C LEU A 60 22.82 18.92 -12.85
N SER A 61 22.91 18.19 -11.76
CA SER A 61 22.77 16.73 -11.77
C SER A 61 21.32 16.29 -11.55
N GLY A 62 20.95 15.12 -12.13
CA GLY A 62 19.61 14.59 -11.97
C GLY A 62 18.55 15.30 -12.85
N VAL A 63 18.97 16.09 -13.83
CA VAL A 63 18.08 16.69 -14.83
C VAL A 63 17.59 15.59 -15.77
N ILE A 64 16.30 15.48 -15.96
CA ILE A 64 15.69 14.51 -16.85
C ILE A 64 15.60 15.12 -18.25
N LEU A 65 16.25 14.48 -19.22
CA LEU A 65 16.13 14.79 -20.63
C LEU A 65 15.37 13.65 -21.32
N SER A 66 14.29 13.98 -22.00
CA SER A 66 13.44 13.00 -22.70
C SER A 66 13.05 13.52 -24.08
N ILE A 67 12.81 12.59 -25.00
CA ILE A 67 12.30 12.92 -26.32
C ILE A 67 10.77 12.83 -26.29
N ALA A 68 10.10 13.91 -26.67
CA ALA A 68 8.65 13.91 -26.78
C ALA A 68 8.22 12.85 -27.81
N LYS A 69 7.30 11.97 -27.44
CA LYS A 69 6.80 10.84 -28.23
C LYS A 69 7.69 9.58 -28.26
N ALA A 70 8.92 9.61 -27.77
CA ALA A 70 9.76 8.42 -27.61
C ALA A 70 9.91 8.08 -26.10
N LYS A 71 10.02 6.79 -25.76
CA LYS A 71 10.29 6.36 -24.36
C LYS A 71 11.75 6.59 -23.93
N LYS A 72 12.57 7.18 -24.82
CA LYS A 72 13.99 7.44 -24.55
C LYS A 72 14.14 8.65 -23.64
N GLN A 73 14.82 8.44 -22.53
CA GLN A 73 15.17 9.48 -21.58
C GLN A 73 16.53 9.19 -20.96
N THR A 74 17.20 10.23 -20.53
CA THR A 74 18.46 10.15 -19.78
C THR A 74 18.42 11.13 -18.61
N THR A 75 19.36 11.01 -17.69
CA THR A 75 19.55 11.96 -16.59
C THR A 75 20.99 12.46 -16.60
N THR A 76 21.18 13.73 -16.23
CA THR A 76 22.52 14.27 -16.05
C THR A 76 23.22 13.63 -14.86
N ASP A 77 24.53 13.39 -15.02
CA ASP A 77 25.43 12.92 -13.96
C ASP A 77 25.80 14.05 -12.97
N ALA A 78 26.75 13.78 -12.06
CA ALA A 78 27.23 14.73 -11.06
C ALA A 78 27.92 15.98 -11.67
N THR A 79 28.42 15.88 -12.90
CA THR A 79 29.07 16.97 -13.64
C THR A 79 28.11 17.73 -14.55
N GLY A 80 26.80 17.39 -14.48
CA GLY A 80 25.78 17.91 -15.36
C GLY A 80 25.82 17.32 -16.78
N ALA A 81 26.69 16.36 -17.07
CA ALA A 81 26.81 15.76 -18.37
C ALA A 81 25.70 14.75 -18.65
N TYR A 82 25.28 14.66 -19.92
CA TYR A 82 24.25 13.71 -20.36
C TYR A 82 24.57 13.13 -21.74
N HIS A 83 24.06 11.93 -22.00
CA HIS A 83 24.10 11.27 -23.29
C HIS A 83 22.69 10.70 -23.57
N LEU A 84 22.10 11.06 -24.70
CA LEU A 84 20.77 10.63 -25.10
C LEU A 84 20.82 10.05 -26.51
N ALA A 85 20.62 8.75 -26.61
CA ALA A 85 20.62 8.05 -27.90
C ALA A 85 19.32 8.38 -28.68
N VAL A 86 19.45 8.71 -29.95
CA VAL A 86 18.38 9.13 -30.85
C VAL A 86 18.52 8.39 -32.17
N ALA A 87 17.39 8.06 -32.81
CA ALA A 87 17.43 7.54 -34.17
C ALA A 87 17.92 8.62 -35.15
N GLU A 88 18.84 8.23 -36.03
CA GLU A 88 19.47 9.10 -37.02
C GLU A 88 18.46 9.81 -37.94
N ASN A 89 18.77 11.03 -38.37
CA ASN A 89 18.00 11.87 -39.32
C ASN A 89 16.57 12.21 -38.90
N LYS A 90 16.29 12.33 -37.61
CA LYS A 90 14.95 12.72 -37.12
C LYS A 90 14.94 14.11 -36.49
N ARG A 91 13.84 14.83 -36.73
CA ARG A 91 13.46 16.01 -35.96
C ARG A 91 12.91 15.53 -34.63
N VAL A 92 13.56 15.88 -33.52
CA VAL A 92 13.18 15.47 -32.17
C VAL A 92 12.84 16.67 -31.30
N LEU A 93 11.80 16.56 -30.52
CA LEU A 93 11.47 17.53 -29.51
C LEU A 93 12.09 17.07 -28.16
N LEU A 94 13.19 17.71 -27.79
CA LEU A 94 13.89 17.45 -26.53
C LEU A 94 13.16 18.18 -25.41
N LEU A 95 12.76 17.42 -24.39
CA LEU A 95 12.14 17.90 -23.15
C LEU A 95 13.16 17.80 -22.04
N VAL A 96 13.48 18.91 -21.39
CA VAL A 96 14.44 18.99 -20.31
C VAL A 96 13.74 19.43 -19.03
N ARG A 97 13.84 18.65 -17.98
CA ARG A 97 13.15 18.89 -16.73
C ARG A 97 14.07 18.70 -15.53
N CYS A 98 14.04 19.65 -14.62
CA CYS A 98 14.75 19.58 -13.34
C CYS A 98 13.87 20.16 -12.23
N VAL A 99 13.86 19.52 -11.08
CA VAL A 99 13.12 20.02 -9.93
C VAL A 99 13.71 21.36 -9.49
N GLY A 100 12.91 22.41 -9.48
CA GLY A 100 13.33 23.78 -9.14
C GLY A 100 13.80 24.61 -10.32
N TYR A 101 13.65 24.14 -11.56
CA TYR A 101 14.01 24.84 -12.80
C TYR A 101 12.86 24.88 -13.80
N LYS A 102 12.82 25.91 -14.64
CA LYS A 102 11.86 25.98 -15.75
C LYS A 102 12.16 24.86 -16.73
N SER A 103 11.12 24.12 -17.11
CA SER A 103 11.23 23.09 -18.15
C SER A 103 11.53 23.75 -19.49
N VAL A 104 12.49 23.17 -20.21
CA VAL A 104 12.88 23.62 -21.55
C VAL A 104 12.40 22.62 -22.58
N GLN A 105 11.82 23.12 -23.67
CA GLN A 105 11.46 22.34 -24.85
C GLN A 105 12.20 22.90 -26.04
N GLN A 106 12.98 22.07 -26.72
CA GLN A 106 13.74 22.47 -27.91
C GLN A 106 13.56 21.45 -29.00
N GLU A 107 13.30 21.94 -30.20
CA GLU A 107 13.25 21.13 -31.39
C GLU A 107 14.66 21.04 -32.00
N LEU A 108 15.18 19.82 -32.12
CA LEU A 108 16.51 19.55 -32.64
C LEU A 108 16.40 18.67 -33.88
N ILE A 109 17.26 18.94 -34.89
CA ILE A 109 17.43 18.08 -36.06
C ILE A 109 18.74 17.34 -35.87
N VAL A 110 18.66 16.03 -35.61
CA VAL A 110 19.81 15.19 -35.32
C VAL A 110 20.20 14.49 -36.62
N LYS A 111 21.34 14.90 -37.21
CA LYS A 111 21.91 14.26 -38.42
C LYS A 111 23.01 13.26 -38.06
N ASP A 112 23.80 13.60 -37.04
CA ASP A 112 24.90 12.82 -36.46
C ASP A 112 24.91 13.04 -34.93
N SER A 113 25.85 12.38 -34.23
CA SER A 113 26.08 12.69 -32.82
C SER A 113 26.44 14.17 -32.64
N MET A 114 25.66 14.89 -31.81
CA MET A 114 25.82 16.34 -31.65
C MET A 114 25.97 16.73 -30.18
N SER A 115 26.81 17.74 -29.95
CA SER A 115 26.91 18.37 -28.62
C SER A 115 25.84 19.45 -28.47
N HIS A 116 25.10 19.41 -27.37
CA HIS A 116 24.05 20.37 -27.04
C HIS A 116 24.05 20.71 -25.56
N ASN A 117 24.54 21.90 -25.20
CA ASN A 117 24.55 22.37 -23.83
C ASN A 117 23.26 23.13 -23.51
N ILE A 118 22.73 22.94 -22.31
CA ILE A 118 21.44 23.47 -21.89
C ILE A 118 21.62 24.26 -20.58
N SER A 119 21.10 25.48 -20.56
CA SER A 119 21.06 26.30 -19.36
C SER A 119 19.62 26.39 -18.86
N LEU A 120 19.38 25.99 -17.61
CA LEU A 120 18.07 26.03 -16.99
C LEU A 120 17.96 27.24 -16.06
N GLN A 121 16.86 27.97 -16.21
CA GLN A 121 16.53 29.05 -15.27
C GLN A 121 15.92 28.48 -14.02
N SER A 122 16.51 28.80 -12.86
CA SER A 122 15.91 28.48 -11.55
C SER A 122 14.55 29.16 -11.43
N THR A 123 13.56 28.39 -11.06
CA THR A 123 12.25 28.96 -10.70
C THR A 123 12.25 29.28 -9.22
N GLU A 124 11.99 30.54 -8.88
CA GLU A 124 11.30 30.84 -7.64
C GLU A 124 9.90 30.25 -7.79
N LYS A 125 9.68 29.08 -7.17
CA LYS A 125 8.53 28.21 -7.46
C LYS A 125 7.21 28.94 -7.35
N THR A 126 6.52 29.08 -8.48
CA THR A 126 5.07 29.12 -8.47
C THR A 126 4.53 27.68 -8.31
N LEU A 127 3.62 27.48 -7.36
CA LEU A 127 2.96 26.18 -7.07
C LEU A 127 2.39 25.48 -8.31
N GLY A 128 2.18 26.19 -9.42
CA GLY A 128 1.64 25.67 -10.66
C GLY A 128 2.51 24.63 -11.37
N GLU A 129 3.84 24.74 -11.34
CA GLU A 129 4.71 23.85 -12.13
C GLU A 129 4.86 22.45 -11.49
N ALA A 130 5.00 22.34 -10.17
CA ALA A 130 4.99 21.07 -9.48
C ALA A 130 3.64 20.33 -9.70
N THR A 131 2.55 21.08 -9.73
CA THR A 131 1.21 20.57 -10.03
C THR A 131 1.11 20.03 -11.46
N VAL A 132 1.75 20.66 -12.44
CA VAL A 132 1.74 20.21 -13.86
C VAL A 132 2.50 18.90 -14.03
N VAL A 133 3.66 18.75 -13.42
CA VAL A 133 4.46 17.51 -13.47
C VAL A 133 3.69 16.35 -12.83
N ALA A 134 3.16 16.55 -11.64
CA ALA A 134 2.37 15.53 -10.93
C ALA A 134 1.10 15.13 -11.73
N ARG A 135 0.42 16.07 -12.37
CA ARG A 135 -0.70 15.77 -13.27
C ARG A 135 -0.27 14.94 -14.49
N SER A 136 0.93 15.17 -15.01
CA SER A 136 1.49 14.41 -16.15
C SER A 136 1.77 12.95 -15.74
N GLU A 137 2.36 12.71 -14.56
CA GLU A 137 2.61 11.37 -14.04
C GLU A 137 1.32 10.59 -13.74
N ILE A 138 0.35 11.24 -13.09
CA ILE A 138 -0.97 10.64 -12.84
C ILE A 138 -1.64 10.26 -14.16
N ARG A 139 -1.50 11.09 -15.19
CA ARG A 139 -2.03 10.80 -16.52
C ARG A 139 -1.34 9.56 -17.12
N ALA A 140 -0.02 9.49 -17.08
CA ALA A 140 0.74 8.36 -17.62
C ALA A 140 0.36 7.03 -16.95
N LEU A 141 0.21 7.04 -15.62
CA LEU A 141 -0.25 5.89 -14.85
C LEU A 141 -1.66 5.47 -15.24
N LYS A 142 -2.61 6.40 -15.30
CA LYS A 142 -4.00 6.12 -15.70
C LYS A 142 -4.12 5.64 -17.13
N GLU A 143 -3.25 6.09 -18.03
CA GLU A 143 -3.19 5.66 -19.42
C GLU A 143 -2.34 4.39 -19.61
N SER A 144 -1.72 3.81 -18.57
CA SER A 144 -1.02 2.53 -18.65
C SER A 144 -1.97 1.35 -18.95
N ALA A 145 -1.43 0.22 -19.38
CA ALA A 145 -2.24 -0.96 -19.68
C ALA A 145 -2.93 -1.56 -18.45
N MET A 146 -2.36 -1.38 -17.26
CA MET A 146 -2.90 -1.95 -16.02
C MET A 146 -4.17 -1.24 -15.55
N PRO A 147 -5.16 -1.98 -14.98
CA PRO A 147 -6.32 -1.38 -14.32
C PRO A 147 -5.87 -0.71 -13.01
N ILE A 148 -5.87 0.62 -12.99
CA ILE A 148 -5.37 1.42 -11.88
C ILE A 148 -6.27 2.63 -11.60
N SER A 149 -6.57 2.88 -10.33
CA SER A 149 -7.09 4.16 -9.85
C SER A 149 -5.97 4.96 -9.20
N VAL A 150 -5.80 6.22 -9.58
CA VAL A 150 -4.77 7.10 -9.02
C VAL A 150 -5.42 8.27 -8.31
N ILE A 151 -5.08 8.42 -7.04
CA ILE A 151 -5.57 9.46 -6.14
C ILE A 151 -4.45 10.49 -5.98
N GLY A 152 -4.70 11.71 -6.41
CA GLY A 152 -3.72 12.79 -6.35
C GLY A 152 -3.93 13.73 -5.17
N GLN A 153 -3.10 14.76 -5.09
CA GLN A 153 -3.08 15.77 -4.03
C GLN A 153 -4.45 16.38 -3.70
N ARG A 154 -5.29 16.63 -4.71
CA ARG A 154 -6.61 17.25 -4.52
C ARG A 154 -7.50 16.40 -3.61
N GLN A 155 -7.48 15.08 -3.77
CA GLN A 155 -8.31 14.14 -3.01
C GLN A 155 -7.69 13.75 -1.64
N LEU A 156 -6.39 13.98 -1.46
CA LEU A 156 -5.65 13.73 -0.21
C LEU A 156 -5.84 14.84 0.82
N GLN A 157 -6.30 16.00 0.40
CA GLN A 157 -6.52 17.19 1.25
C GLN A 157 -7.99 17.35 1.60
N GLY A 158 -8.30 18.19 2.57
CA GLY A 158 -9.66 18.55 2.92
C GLY A 158 -10.27 17.64 3.98
N THR A 159 -11.35 16.92 3.65
CA THR A 159 -12.13 16.14 4.63
C THR A 159 -11.44 14.85 5.07
N ALA A 160 -10.47 14.32 4.32
CA ALA A 160 -9.74 13.14 4.70
C ALA A 160 -8.84 13.40 5.92
N SER A 161 -8.96 12.57 6.95
CA SER A 161 -8.10 12.60 8.13
C SER A 161 -6.95 11.60 8.01
N ASN A 162 -7.15 10.54 7.23
CA ASN A 162 -6.17 9.48 7.01
C ASN A 162 -6.37 8.82 5.64
N ILE A 163 -5.51 7.86 5.32
CA ILE A 163 -5.55 7.14 4.03
C ILE A 163 -6.85 6.35 3.85
N ASN A 164 -7.39 5.76 4.92
CA ASN A 164 -8.62 4.97 4.83
C ASN A 164 -9.82 5.82 4.38
N ASP A 165 -9.91 7.07 4.81
CA ASP A 165 -10.96 7.98 4.36
C ASP A 165 -10.89 8.23 2.86
N VAL A 166 -9.68 8.37 2.33
CA VAL A 166 -9.43 8.57 0.90
C VAL A 166 -9.75 7.29 0.11
N LEU A 167 -9.32 6.14 0.60
CA LEU A 167 -9.58 4.85 -0.03
C LEU A 167 -11.06 4.51 -0.03
N ALA A 168 -11.80 4.79 1.05
CA ALA A 168 -13.24 4.54 1.14
C ALA A 168 -14.07 5.31 0.09
N ARG A 169 -13.54 6.45 -0.41
CA ARG A 169 -14.16 7.27 -1.46
C ARG A 169 -13.68 6.92 -2.87
N THR A 170 -12.83 5.90 -2.99
CA THR A 170 -12.26 5.47 -4.27
C THR A 170 -13.09 4.33 -4.85
N VAL A 171 -13.40 4.42 -6.13
CA VAL A 171 -14.20 3.42 -6.84
C VAL A 171 -13.58 2.01 -6.76
N GLY A 172 -14.41 1.01 -6.48
CA GLY A 172 -13.99 -0.40 -6.37
C GLY A 172 -13.33 -0.76 -5.03
N ILE A 173 -13.26 0.18 -4.07
CA ILE A 173 -12.65 -0.04 -2.76
C ILE A 173 -13.70 0.04 -1.66
N THR A 174 -13.60 -0.86 -0.71
CA THR A 174 -14.33 -0.77 0.55
C THR A 174 -13.36 -0.74 1.73
N VAL A 175 -13.65 0.07 2.72
CA VAL A 175 -12.89 0.14 3.96
C VAL A 175 -13.83 -0.08 5.13
N ARG A 176 -13.61 -1.14 5.89
CA ARG A 176 -14.36 -1.44 7.11
C ARG A 176 -13.47 -1.16 8.32
N ASN A 177 -13.83 -0.16 9.11
CA ASN A 177 -13.15 0.17 10.35
C ASN A 177 -13.86 -0.49 11.52
N THR A 178 -13.13 -0.89 12.55
CA THR A 178 -13.70 -1.53 13.75
C THR A 178 -13.89 -0.57 14.91
N GLY A 179 -13.53 0.70 14.75
CA GLY A 179 -13.63 1.71 15.81
C GLY A 179 -12.99 3.04 15.45
N GLY A 180 -12.51 3.78 16.46
CA GLY A 180 -11.85 5.06 16.34
C GLY A 180 -10.38 4.99 15.88
N LEU A 181 -9.61 6.00 16.22
CA LEU A 181 -8.18 6.07 15.86
C LEU A 181 -7.41 4.87 16.43
N GLY A 182 -6.58 4.24 15.61
CA GLY A 182 -5.80 3.06 15.98
C GLY A 182 -6.54 1.73 15.85
N SER A 183 -7.84 1.73 15.64
CA SER A 183 -8.61 0.50 15.44
C SER A 183 -8.25 -0.17 14.12
N ALA A 184 -8.40 -1.48 14.09
CA ALA A 184 -8.15 -2.27 12.89
C ALA A 184 -9.08 -1.83 11.74
N SER A 185 -8.54 -1.84 10.54
CA SER A 185 -9.30 -1.58 9.31
C SER A 185 -9.05 -2.68 8.29
N ARG A 186 -10.09 -3.02 7.56
CA ARG A 186 -10.04 -4.02 6.49
C ARG A 186 -10.30 -3.34 5.17
N ILE A 187 -9.25 -3.23 4.36
CA ILE A 187 -9.33 -2.69 3.01
C ILE A 187 -9.61 -3.84 2.06
N SER A 188 -10.60 -3.70 1.19
CA SER A 188 -10.85 -4.64 0.13
C SER A 188 -10.96 -3.94 -1.23
N VAL A 189 -10.50 -4.62 -2.26
CA VAL A 189 -10.69 -4.25 -3.66
C VAL A 189 -11.56 -5.32 -4.30
N ARG A 190 -12.72 -4.90 -4.85
CA ARG A 190 -13.66 -5.80 -5.53
C ARG A 190 -14.10 -7.00 -4.68
N GLY A 191 -14.27 -6.77 -3.37
CA GLY A 191 -14.67 -7.79 -2.39
C GLY A 191 -13.54 -8.69 -1.88
N LEU A 192 -12.33 -8.59 -2.44
CA LEU A 192 -11.16 -9.32 -1.96
C LEU A 192 -10.42 -8.48 -0.90
N GLU A 193 -10.45 -8.93 0.34
CA GLU A 193 -9.97 -8.16 1.50
C GLU A 193 -8.73 -8.75 2.18
N GLY A 194 -8.14 -7.92 3.04
CA GLY A 194 -7.12 -8.31 4.00
C GLY A 194 -5.81 -8.70 3.32
N LYS A 195 -5.30 -9.89 3.62
CA LYS A 195 -4.00 -10.39 3.15
C LYS A 195 -3.95 -10.70 1.64
N ARG A 196 -5.10 -10.59 0.92
CA ARG A 196 -5.18 -10.67 -0.55
C ARG A 196 -4.78 -9.36 -1.23
N MET A 197 -4.70 -8.28 -0.44
CA MET A 197 -4.26 -6.97 -0.90
C MET A 197 -2.78 -6.77 -0.60
N GLY A 198 -2.01 -6.35 -1.60
CA GLY A 198 -0.65 -5.87 -1.40
C GLY A 198 -0.67 -4.43 -0.89
N MET A 199 0.09 -4.15 0.16
CA MET A 199 0.28 -2.80 0.71
C MET A 199 1.73 -2.39 0.52
N TYR A 200 1.96 -1.20 -0.06
CA TYR A 200 3.30 -0.74 -0.44
C TYR A 200 3.50 0.74 -0.08
N ILE A 201 4.73 1.09 0.23
CA ILE A 201 5.23 2.47 0.31
C ILE A 201 6.40 2.58 -0.66
N ASP A 202 6.32 3.51 -1.62
CA ASP A 202 7.34 3.68 -2.67
C ASP A 202 7.76 2.34 -3.29
N GLU A 203 6.76 1.50 -3.66
CA GLU A 203 6.93 0.16 -4.27
C GLU A 203 7.57 -0.90 -3.35
N THR A 204 7.79 -0.58 -2.07
CA THR A 204 8.32 -1.50 -1.07
C THR A 204 7.18 -2.16 -0.29
N PRO A 205 7.12 -3.51 -0.24
CA PRO A 205 6.05 -4.21 0.47
C PRO A 205 6.01 -3.89 1.96
N MET A 206 4.80 -3.67 2.49
CA MET A 206 4.53 -3.49 3.92
C MET A 206 4.06 -4.78 4.60
N SER A 207 4.00 -5.90 3.89
CA SER A 207 3.31 -7.12 4.34
C SER A 207 3.71 -7.58 5.74
N GLN A 208 4.92 -7.32 6.12
CA GLN A 208 5.50 -7.73 7.39
C GLN A 208 5.55 -6.59 8.43
N LEU A 209 5.46 -5.35 7.97
CA LEU A 209 5.32 -4.18 8.84
C LEU A 209 3.91 -4.08 9.46
N GLY A 210 2.93 -4.84 8.94
CA GLY A 210 1.51 -4.70 9.24
C GLY A 210 1.12 -4.89 10.71
N ASN A 211 1.97 -5.49 11.54
CA ASN A 211 1.70 -5.64 12.97
C ASN A 211 2.04 -4.39 13.80
N PHE A 212 2.82 -3.45 13.27
CA PHE A 212 3.24 -2.26 14.01
C PHE A 212 3.24 -0.95 13.19
N VAL A 213 3.20 -1.01 11.84
CA VAL A 213 2.96 0.12 10.94
C VAL A 213 1.79 -0.19 10.02
N ALA A 214 0.80 0.69 9.97
CA ALA A 214 -0.33 0.61 9.06
C ALA A 214 -0.29 1.76 8.05
N LEU A 215 -0.96 1.63 6.89
CA LEU A 215 -1.09 2.74 5.92
C LEU A 215 -1.64 4.01 6.57
N ASN A 216 -2.58 3.87 7.51
CA ASN A 216 -3.18 4.99 8.23
C ASN A 216 -2.21 5.77 9.14
N ASP A 217 -1.04 5.22 9.41
CA ASP A 217 -0.01 5.92 10.20
C ASP A 217 0.73 6.97 9.38
N ILE A 218 0.59 6.94 8.04
CA ILE A 218 1.23 7.89 7.14
C ILE A 218 0.32 9.12 7.02
N PRO A 219 0.75 10.31 7.47
CA PRO A 219 -0.02 11.52 7.30
C PRO A 219 -0.27 11.84 5.81
N THR A 220 -1.49 12.25 5.48
CA THR A 220 -1.86 12.61 4.09
C THR A 220 -0.99 13.73 3.52
N ASP A 221 -0.42 14.58 4.37
CA ASP A 221 0.50 15.65 3.98
C ASP A 221 1.84 15.15 3.43
N MET A 222 2.26 13.94 3.81
CA MET A 222 3.50 13.30 3.32
C MET A 222 3.31 12.60 1.96
N ILE A 223 2.07 12.43 1.51
CA ILE A 223 1.73 11.62 0.34
C ILE A 223 1.67 12.49 -0.90
N GLU A 224 2.36 12.07 -1.97
CA GLU A 224 2.25 12.65 -3.30
C GLU A 224 1.00 12.14 -4.03
N ARG A 225 0.84 10.82 -4.04
CA ARG A 225 -0.30 10.11 -4.62
C ARG A 225 -0.48 8.73 -4.01
N ILE A 226 -1.68 8.18 -4.16
CA ILE A 226 -1.97 6.78 -3.87
C ILE A 226 -2.35 6.10 -5.17
N GLU A 227 -1.72 4.96 -5.44
CA GLU A 227 -1.95 4.13 -6.62
C GLU A 227 -2.68 2.86 -6.16
N VAL A 228 -3.85 2.59 -6.73
CA VAL A 228 -4.63 1.39 -6.43
C VAL A 228 -4.72 0.52 -7.68
N TYR A 229 -3.95 -0.53 -7.71
CA TYR A 229 -3.94 -1.55 -8.76
C TYR A 229 -5.03 -2.57 -8.50
N LYS A 230 -5.84 -2.90 -9.50
CA LYS A 230 -7.03 -3.74 -9.36
C LYS A 230 -6.85 -5.07 -10.10
N GLY A 231 -6.56 -6.12 -9.35
CA GLY A 231 -6.35 -7.47 -9.87
C GLY A 231 -4.92 -7.75 -10.34
N ILE A 232 -4.32 -6.89 -11.16
CA ILE A 232 -2.93 -7.03 -11.62
C ILE A 232 -2.02 -6.04 -10.90
N VAL A 233 -0.91 -6.55 -10.40
CA VAL A 233 0.10 -5.76 -9.68
C VAL A 233 1.38 -5.70 -10.51
N PRO A 234 2.01 -4.52 -10.68
CA PRO A 234 3.26 -4.38 -11.41
C PRO A 234 4.32 -5.37 -10.95
N TYR A 235 5.08 -5.93 -11.88
CA TYR A 235 6.14 -6.91 -11.59
C TYR A 235 7.14 -6.39 -10.55
N LYS A 236 7.47 -5.11 -10.61
CA LYS A 236 8.49 -4.46 -9.78
C LYS A 236 8.13 -4.34 -8.29
N PHE A 237 6.89 -4.59 -7.90
CA PHE A 237 6.48 -4.51 -6.50
C PHE A 237 6.90 -5.74 -5.69
N GLY A 238 7.09 -6.89 -6.35
CA GLY A 238 7.38 -8.15 -5.66
C GLY A 238 6.18 -8.70 -4.88
N GLY A 239 6.37 -9.86 -4.25
CA GLY A 239 5.33 -10.49 -3.44
C GLY A 239 4.15 -11.05 -4.23
N SER A 240 3.09 -11.42 -3.52
CA SER A 240 1.88 -12.01 -4.09
C SER A 240 0.63 -11.27 -3.60
N ALA A 241 -0.21 -10.80 -4.52
CA ALA A 241 -1.46 -10.12 -4.20
C ALA A 241 -2.52 -10.50 -5.25
N LEU A 242 -3.69 -11.00 -4.81
CA LEU A 242 -4.77 -11.48 -5.68
C LEU A 242 -5.82 -10.42 -5.99
N GLY A 243 -6.18 -9.61 -5.00
CA GLY A 243 -7.19 -8.57 -5.13
C GLY A 243 -6.66 -7.30 -5.77
N GLY A 244 -5.34 -7.10 -5.73
CA GLY A 244 -4.67 -5.90 -6.19
C GLY A 244 -3.72 -5.32 -5.15
N ALA A 245 -3.29 -4.07 -5.35
CA ALA A 245 -2.33 -3.42 -4.47
C ALA A 245 -2.67 -1.95 -4.22
N VAL A 246 -2.34 -1.48 -3.03
CA VAL A 246 -2.32 -0.06 -2.69
C VAL A 246 -0.86 0.36 -2.51
N ASN A 247 -0.38 1.28 -3.33
CA ASN A 247 0.95 1.87 -3.23
C ASN A 247 0.84 3.33 -2.84
N VAL A 248 1.41 3.67 -1.71
CA VAL A 248 1.52 5.06 -1.23
C VAL A 248 2.84 5.62 -1.69
N VAL A 249 2.81 6.61 -2.57
CA VAL A 249 3.99 7.31 -3.05
C VAL A 249 4.21 8.57 -2.22
N LEU A 250 5.36 8.65 -1.58
CA LEU A 250 5.72 9.77 -0.72
C LEU A 250 6.20 10.97 -1.54
N LYS A 251 6.02 12.17 -0.99
CA LYS A 251 6.46 13.41 -1.62
C LYS A 251 7.98 13.49 -1.72
N GLU A 252 8.46 13.96 -2.84
CA GLU A 252 9.82 14.47 -2.94
C GLU A 252 9.87 15.92 -2.44
N TYR A 253 10.68 16.17 -1.44
CA TYR A 253 10.80 17.49 -0.81
C TYR A 253 11.93 18.30 -1.41
N PRO A 254 11.80 19.65 -1.45
CA PRO A 254 12.89 20.57 -1.81
C PRO A 254 14.18 20.33 -1.02
N PRO A 255 15.33 20.86 -1.48
CA PRO A 255 16.63 20.67 -0.82
C PRO A 255 16.66 21.08 0.66
N VAL A 256 16.00 22.17 1.01
CA VAL A 256 15.76 22.58 2.40
C VAL A 256 14.26 22.63 2.60
N TYR A 257 13.77 21.89 3.59
CA TYR A 257 12.34 21.72 3.78
C TYR A 257 12.04 21.44 5.26
N MET A 258 11.06 22.14 5.79
CA MET A 258 10.49 21.87 7.10
C MET A 258 8.96 21.94 6.99
N ASP A 259 8.29 20.92 7.47
CA ASP A 259 6.84 20.83 7.51
C ASP A 259 6.42 20.39 8.90
N PHE A 260 5.56 21.13 9.51
CA PHE A 260 5.01 20.80 10.81
C PHE A 260 3.50 20.89 10.73
N SER A 261 2.80 19.81 11.05
CA SER A 261 1.35 19.84 11.19
C SER A 261 0.92 19.36 12.56
N TYR A 262 -0.13 19.98 13.07
CA TYR A 262 -0.80 19.58 14.30
C TYR A 262 -2.31 19.62 14.10
N GLU A 263 -2.98 18.53 14.48
CA GLU A 263 -4.43 18.40 14.44
C GLU A 263 -4.95 18.04 15.83
N SER A 264 -5.98 18.77 16.29
CA SER A 264 -6.75 18.48 17.49
C SER A 264 -8.20 18.22 17.11
N GLY A 265 -8.81 17.20 17.69
CA GLY A 265 -10.18 16.81 17.34
C GLY A 265 -10.98 16.18 18.46
N SER A 266 -12.23 15.84 18.15
CA SER A 266 -13.16 15.16 19.06
C SER A 266 -12.53 13.93 19.68
N PHE A 267 -13.04 13.49 20.82
CA PHE A 267 -12.60 12.32 21.58
C PHE A 267 -11.16 12.43 22.10
N ASN A 268 -10.72 13.67 22.37
CA ASN A 268 -9.37 13.99 22.82
C ASN A 268 -8.31 13.43 21.85
N THR A 269 -8.52 13.68 20.56
CA THR A 269 -7.62 13.23 19.51
C THR A 269 -6.58 14.30 19.22
N HIS A 270 -5.30 13.91 19.20
CA HIS A 270 -4.16 14.76 18.90
C HIS A 270 -3.22 14.06 17.95
N GLN A 271 -2.87 14.72 16.85
CA GLN A 271 -1.91 14.21 15.88
C GLN A 271 -0.90 15.31 15.55
N ALA A 272 0.37 14.95 15.49
CA ALA A 272 1.46 15.86 15.10
C ALA A 272 2.40 15.14 14.14
N SER A 273 2.89 15.86 13.13
CA SER A 273 3.87 15.32 12.19
C SER A 273 4.92 16.38 11.82
N PRO A 274 6.09 16.38 12.48
CA PRO A 274 7.24 17.13 12.06
C PRO A 274 8.03 16.42 10.96
N ILE A 275 8.46 17.15 9.94
CA ILE A 275 9.33 16.68 8.87
C ILE A 275 10.40 17.72 8.63
N PHE A 276 11.61 17.27 8.53
CA PHE A 276 12.77 18.10 8.23
C PHE A 276 13.62 17.44 7.15
N LYS A 277 14.08 18.20 6.16
CA LYS A 277 15.04 17.77 5.14
C LYS A 277 16.07 18.85 4.89
N TRP A 278 17.30 18.42 4.81
CA TRP A 278 18.42 19.26 4.42
C TRP A 278 19.29 18.55 3.38
N THR A 279 19.71 19.27 2.35
CA THR A 279 20.52 18.74 1.27
C THR A 279 21.75 19.59 1.07
N ASN A 280 22.92 18.98 1.11
CA ASN A 280 24.16 19.60 0.67
C ASN A 280 24.21 19.48 -0.87
N ARG A 281 24.02 20.61 -1.56
CA ARG A 281 23.99 20.65 -3.03
C ARG A 281 25.31 20.23 -3.68
N LYS A 282 26.46 20.48 -3.03
CA LYS A 282 27.78 20.13 -3.59
C LYS A 282 28.01 18.63 -3.58
N SER A 283 27.84 17.98 -2.44
CA SER A 283 28.08 16.53 -2.31
C SER A 283 26.91 15.64 -2.76
N GLY A 284 25.70 16.23 -2.92
CA GLY A 284 24.48 15.46 -3.20
C GLY A 284 23.95 14.68 -1.98
N LEU A 285 24.53 14.88 -0.79
CA LEU A 285 24.06 14.26 0.44
C LEU A 285 22.81 14.95 0.96
N GLN A 286 21.82 14.19 1.29
CA GLN A 286 20.54 14.62 1.84
C GLN A 286 20.31 13.94 3.19
N PHE A 287 19.87 14.70 4.16
CA PHE A 287 19.46 14.21 5.49
C PHE A 287 17.98 14.51 5.66
N GLY A 288 17.22 13.48 6.02
CA GLY A 288 15.81 13.57 6.34
C GLY A 288 15.55 13.13 7.77
N LEU A 289 14.72 13.86 8.50
CA LEU A 289 14.16 13.46 9.78
C LEU A 289 12.65 13.65 9.74
N GLY A 290 11.92 12.74 10.32
CA GLY A 290 10.46 12.82 10.38
C GLY A 290 9.89 12.04 11.54
N GLY A 291 8.69 12.42 11.94
CA GLY A 291 7.98 11.71 12.99
C GLY A 291 6.47 11.87 12.88
N VAL A 292 5.77 11.00 13.57
CA VAL A 292 4.33 11.05 13.73
C VAL A 292 4.00 10.72 15.18
N PHE A 293 3.24 11.58 15.79
CA PHE A 293 2.61 11.33 17.08
C PHE A 293 1.11 11.27 16.88
N SER A 294 0.47 10.23 17.40
CA SER A 294 -0.98 10.07 17.38
C SER A 294 -1.47 9.62 18.74
N PHE A 295 -2.49 10.31 19.23
CA PHE A 295 -3.15 10.00 20.48
C PHE A 295 -4.64 10.21 20.35
N SER A 296 -5.46 9.33 20.92
CA SER A 296 -6.90 9.54 21.10
C SER A 296 -7.40 8.75 22.32
N LYS A 297 -8.34 9.30 23.06
CA LYS A 297 -9.09 8.55 24.08
C LYS A 297 -10.18 7.66 23.46
N ASN A 298 -10.60 7.95 22.23
CA ASN A 298 -11.70 7.24 21.54
C ASN A 298 -12.97 7.10 22.39
N ASN A 299 -13.24 8.04 23.27
CA ASN A 299 -14.28 7.99 24.29
C ASN A 299 -15.68 8.41 23.76
N TYR A 300 -16.02 7.97 22.55
CA TYR A 300 -17.35 8.18 21.98
C TYR A 300 -18.39 7.21 22.53
N LYS A 301 -19.69 7.56 22.34
CA LYS A 301 -20.79 6.69 22.73
C LYS A 301 -20.92 5.51 21.78
N MET A 302 -21.16 4.32 22.33
CA MET A 302 -21.45 3.12 21.55
C MET A 302 -22.75 2.48 22.05
N MET A 303 -23.45 1.78 21.17
CA MET A 303 -24.65 1.03 21.49
C MET A 303 -24.33 -0.46 21.48
N LEU A 304 -24.67 -1.13 22.55
CA LEU A 304 -24.50 -2.55 22.78
C LEU A 304 -25.77 -3.27 22.31
N ALA A 305 -25.75 -3.82 21.10
CA ALA A 305 -26.92 -4.48 20.48
C ALA A 305 -27.31 -5.77 21.21
N ASN A 306 -26.36 -6.43 21.86
CA ASN A 306 -26.58 -7.60 22.69
C ASN A 306 -27.15 -7.30 24.10
N LEU A 307 -27.21 -6.02 24.48
CA LEU A 307 -27.79 -5.55 25.77
C LEU A 307 -28.90 -4.54 25.50
N ASP A 308 -29.94 -4.96 24.78
CA ASP A 308 -31.15 -4.18 24.49
C ASP A 308 -30.88 -2.78 23.91
N ASN A 309 -29.85 -2.67 23.10
CA ASN A 309 -29.40 -1.41 22.50
C ASN A 309 -28.97 -0.35 23.53
N ARG A 310 -28.51 -0.76 24.69
CA ARG A 310 -27.99 0.14 25.73
C ARG A 310 -26.87 1.01 25.20
N ILE A 311 -26.92 2.30 25.45
CA ILE A 311 -25.89 3.27 25.09
C ILE A 311 -24.89 3.39 26.24
N VAL A 312 -23.64 3.10 25.98
CA VAL A 312 -22.53 3.27 26.92
C VAL A 312 -21.45 4.18 26.30
N LYS A 313 -20.64 4.78 27.16
CA LYS A 313 -19.47 5.53 26.73
C LYS A 313 -18.26 4.60 26.75
N ARG A 314 -17.47 4.60 25.69
CA ARG A 314 -16.19 3.87 25.68
C ARG A 314 -15.25 4.52 26.70
N ASP A 315 -14.60 3.74 27.51
CA ASP A 315 -13.75 4.20 28.62
C ASP A 315 -12.37 3.54 28.60
N HIS A 316 -12.22 2.42 27.90
CA HIS A 316 -10.98 1.66 27.79
C HIS A 316 -10.57 1.40 26.33
N ASP A 317 -10.41 2.52 25.56
CA ASP A 317 -10.07 2.49 24.14
C ASP A 317 -8.97 3.50 23.76
N SER A 318 -8.17 3.92 24.72
CA SER A 318 -7.11 4.89 24.49
C SER A 318 -6.04 4.31 23.56
N PHE A 319 -5.67 5.10 22.59
CA PHE A 319 -4.64 4.80 21.61
C PHE A 319 -3.50 5.80 21.67
N LYS A 320 -2.27 5.32 21.69
CA LYS A 320 -1.06 6.15 21.61
C LYS A 320 -0.05 5.50 20.70
N LYS A 321 0.44 6.25 19.71
CA LYS A 321 1.49 5.80 18.78
C LYS A 321 2.51 6.89 18.54
N ILE A 322 3.76 6.47 18.50
CA ILE A 322 4.90 7.31 18.13
C ILE A 322 5.66 6.58 17.03
N ILE A 323 5.91 7.28 15.94
CA ILE A 323 6.78 6.86 14.85
C ILE A 323 7.84 7.93 14.70
N GLY A 324 9.09 7.56 14.61
CA GLY A 324 10.19 8.46 14.33
C GLY A 324 11.18 7.83 13.38
N GLY A 325 11.77 8.59 12.50
CA GLY A 325 12.70 8.04 11.54
C GLY A 325 13.62 9.06 10.93
N GLY A 326 14.68 8.56 10.32
CA GLY A 326 15.64 9.39 9.61
C GLY A 326 16.14 8.67 8.35
N SER A 327 16.63 9.45 7.42
CA SER A 327 17.20 8.94 6.18
C SER A 327 18.44 9.72 5.77
N ILE A 328 19.37 9.00 5.18
CA ILE A 328 20.53 9.57 4.48
C ILE A 328 20.45 9.11 3.04
N LYS A 329 20.47 10.05 2.10
CA LYS A 329 20.40 9.80 0.67
C LYS A 329 21.56 10.47 -0.03
N ALA A 330 22.27 9.76 -0.90
CA ALA A 330 23.31 10.28 -1.77
C ALA A 330 22.86 10.19 -3.23
N THR A 331 23.04 11.28 -4.00
CA THR A 331 22.53 11.40 -5.38
C THR A 331 23.59 11.80 -6.40
N LYS A 332 24.82 12.09 -5.96
CA LYS A 332 25.94 12.52 -6.81
C LYS A 332 27.14 11.56 -6.77
N TRP A 333 26.89 10.30 -6.47
CA TRP A 333 27.89 9.25 -6.43
C TRP A 333 27.75 8.36 -7.69
N TRP A 334 28.43 7.19 -7.70
CA TRP A 334 28.33 6.27 -8.82
C TRP A 334 26.90 5.75 -9.05
N PHE A 335 26.10 5.55 -7.97
CA PHE A 335 24.67 5.31 -8.08
C PHE A 335 23.88 6.62 -8.23
N ASP A 336 22.80 6.61 -8.99
CA ASP A 336 21.90 7.77 -9.12
C ASP A 336 21.20 8.08 -7.79
N GLU A 337 20.92 7.02 -7.02
CA GLU A 337 20.39 7.11 -5.67
C GLU A 337 20.94 5.98 -4.81
N MET A 338 21.50 6.33 -3.67
CA MET A 338 21.81 5.43 -2.58
C MET A 338 21.14 6.00 -1.32
N LYS A 339 20.30 5.20 -0.65
CA LYS A 339 19.50 5.65 0.48
C LYS A 339 19.58 4.64 1.62
N LEU A 340 19.78 5.14 2.83
CA LEU A 340 19.66 4.41 4.08
C LEU A 340 18.55 5.06 4.91
N GLU A 341 17.63 4.26 5.41
CA GLU A 341 16.51 4.69 6.24
C GLU A 341 16.46 3.89 7.54
N VAL A 342 16.10 4.58 8.61
CA VAL A 342 15.87 3.98 9.93
C VAL A 342 14.56 4.50 10.46
N VAL A 343 13.67 3.60 10.88
CA VAL A 343 12.36 3.93 11.44
C VAL A 343 12.15 3.16 12.73
N PHE A 344 11.70 3.88 13.75
CA PHE A 344 11.30 3.35 15.04
C PHE A 344 9.81 3.60 15.26
N THR A 345 9.11 2.65 15.86
CA THR A 345 7.69 2.79 16.23
C THR A 345 7.40 2.16 17.58
N LYS A 346 6.52 2.82 18.34
CA LYS A 346 5.98 2.29 19.59
C LYS A 346 4.49 2.59 19.67
N THR A 347 3.70 1.55 19.98
CA THR A 347 2.25 1.65 20.10
C THR A 347 1.78 1.09 21.44
N ARG A 348 0.76 1.73 22.02
CA ARG A 348 -0.06 1.20 23.09
C ARG A 348 -1.52 1.47 22.74
N GLN A 349 -2.36 0.45 22.87
CA GLN A 349 -3.79 0.54 22.61
C GLN A 349 -4.55 -0.27 23.65
N GLU A 350 -5.40 0.37 24.42
CA GLU A 350 -6.35 -0.27 25.28
C GLU A 350 -7.36 -1.08 24.48
N VAL A 351 -7.96 -2.09 25.09
CA VAL A 351 -8.89 -3.01 24.43
C VAL A 351 -10.28 -2.74 24.95
N GLN A 352 -11.10 -2.06 24.16
CA GLN A 352 -12.50 -1.81 24.51
C GLN A 352 -13.32 -3.11 24.42
N GLY A 353 -13.88 -3.52 25.53
CA GLY A 353 -14.85 -4.61 25.58
C GLY A 353 -16.17 -4.23 24.89
N ILE A 354 -16.88 -5.25 24.40
CA ILE A 354 -18.22 -5.13 23.81
C ILE A 354 -19.23 -5.91 24.68
N ASP A 355 -18.97 -7.19 24.89
CA ASP A 355 -19.83 -8.06 25.70
C ASP A 355 -19.62 -7.83 27.19
N LEU A 356 -18.41 -7.48 27.59
CA LEU A 356 -18.00 -7.19 28.95
C LEU A 356 -17.31 -5.82 29.01
N ASP A 357 -17.29 -5.23 30.21
CA ASP A 357 -16.54 -4.02 30.51
C ASP A 357 -15.07 -4.37 30.79
N VAL A 358 -14.22 -4.29 29.79
CA VAL A 358 -12.77 -4.55 29.88
C VAL A 358 -12.07 -3.32 30.44
N ARG A 359 -11.23 -3.48 31.48
CA ARG A 359 -10.65 -2.36 32.25
C ARG A 359 -9.13 -2.31 32.28
N GLU A 360 -8.44 -3.42 32.08
CA GLU A 360 -6.99 -3.53 32.25
C GLU A 360 -6.24 -3.97 31.00
N ALA A 361 -6.90 -4.70 30.09
CA ALA A 361 -6.24 -5.29 28.94
C ALA A 361 -5.83 -4.24 27.89
N PHE A 362 -4.60 -4.34 27.38
CA PHE A 362 -4.09 -3.51 26.30
C PHE A 362 -3.12 -4.26 25.41
N ASN A 363 -3.12 -3.85 24.14
CA ASN A 363 -2.10 -4.26 23.17
C ASN A 363 -0.93 -3.29 23.18
N HIS A 364 0.27 -3.83 22.98
CA HIS A 364 1.47 -3.04 22.85
C HIS A 364 2.38 -3.59 21.76
N SER A 365 3.11 -2.72 21.11
CA SER A 365 4.09 -3.10 20.09
C SER A 365 5.25 -2.13 20.04
N CYS A 366 6.38 -2.63 19.56
CA CYS A 366 7.56 -1.85 19.26
C CYS A 366 8.22 -2.43 18.02
N GLY A 367 8.71 -1.57 17.13
CA GLY A 367 9.37 -1.99 15.91
C GLY A 367 10.53 -1.08 15.55
N PHE A 368 11.53 -1.69 14.93
CA PHE A 368 12.70 -1.02 14.37
C PHE A 368 12.94 -1.55 12.97
N VAL A 369 13.05 -0.66 12.02
CA VAL A 369 13.26 -0.96 10.59
C VAL A 369 14.52 -0.26 10.14
N THR A 370 15.38 -0.99 9.44
CA THR A 370 16.48 -0.43 8.67
C THR A 370 16.31 -0.84 7.23
N ALA A 371 16.32 0.09 6.31
CA ALA A 371 16.20 -0.15 4.88
C ALA A 371 17.34 0.53 4.12
N PHE A 372 17.85 -0.16 3.12
CA PHE A 372 18.88 0.30 2.22
C PHE A 372 18.42 0.14 0.79
N SER A 373 18.64 1.13 -0.06
CA SER A 373 18.33 1.02 -1.49
C SER A 373 19.40 1.66 -2.36
N LEU A 374 19.54 1.10 -3.57
CA LEU A 374 20.42 1.55 -4.62
C LEU A 374 19.64 1.61 -5.92
N LYS A 375 19.78 2.71 -6.66
CA LYS A 375 19.20 2.82 -8.00
C LYS A 375 20.26 3.33 -8.99
N ARG A 376 20.30 2.72 -10.16
CA ARG A 376 21.17 3.14 -11.24
C ARG A 376 20.49 2.93 -12.58
N LYS A 377 20.38 4.00 -13.36
CA LYS A 377 19.99 3.91 -14.78
C LYS A 377 21.20 3.65 -15.64
N ASN A 378 20.99 2.96 -16.75
CA ASN A 378 22.07 2.57 -17.67
C ASN A 378 23.23 1.86 -16.95
N PHE A 379 22.90 0.89 -16.10
CA PHE A 379 23.85 0.13 -15.29
C PHE A 379 24.69 -0.79 -16.18
N PHE A 380 25.96 -0.46 -16.38
CA PHE A 380 26.94 -1.09 -17.30
C PHE A 380 26.55 -1.07 -18.79
N LEU A 381 25.27 -1.09 -19.16
CA LEU A 381 24.76 -1.08 -20.52
C LEU A 381 23.69 0.00 -20.67
N ASN A 382 23.66 0.68 -21.82
CA ASN A 382 22.59 1.62 -22.15
C ASN A 382 21.24 0.90 -22.19
N GLY A 383 20.24 1.47 -21.55
CA GLY A 383 18.91 0.88 -21.45
C GLY A 383 18.73 -0.14 -20.32
N LEU A 384 19.81 -0.52 -19.60
CA LEU A 384 19.70 -1.42 -18.45
C LEU A 384 19.58 -0.63 -17.15
N ASP A 385 18.40 -0.65 -16.54
CA ASP A 385 18.13 -0.03 -15.26
C ASP A 385 18.26 -1.05 -14.13
N PHE A 386 18.83 -0.63 -13.00
CA PHE A 386 19.05 -1.45 -11.81
C PHE A 386 18.43 -0.76 -10.59
N ASP A 387 17.67 -1.53 -9.81
CA ASP A 387 17.09 -1.10 -8.55
C ASP A 387 17.21 -2.25 -7.54
N PHE A 388 17.96 -2.02 -6.48
CA PHE A 388 18.16 -2.98 -5.39
C PHE A 388 17.70 -2.38 -4.07
N GLY A 389 16.97 -3.15 -3.30
CA GLY A 389 16.56 -2.81 -1.94
C GLY A 389 16.79 -3.98 -0.98
N ALA A 390 17.20 -3.66 0.24
CA ALA A 390 17.31 -4.61 1.34
C ALA A 390 16.79 -3.97 2.62
N GLY A 391 16.07 -4.74 3.43
CA GLY A 391 15.52 -4.27 4.69
C GLY A 391 15.65 -5.30 5.81
N TYR A 392 15.87 -4.82 7.01
CA TYR A 392 15.81 -5.62 8.22
C TYR A 392 14.80 -5.02 9.16
N VAL A 393 13.88 -5.88 9.64
CA VAL A 393 12.82 -5.52 10.57
C VAL A 393 13.00 -6.32 11.85
N TRP A 394 13.07 -5.63 12.96
CA TRP A 394 12.95 -6.23 14.27
C TRP A 394 11.72 -5.65 14.97
N SER A 395 10.86 -6.50 15.47
CA SER A 395 9.65 -6.07 16.15
C SER A 395 9.24 -7.03 17.25
N TRP A 396 8.40 -6.54 18.13
CA TRP A 396 7.63 -7.36 19.03
C TRP A 396 6.25 -6.73 19.27
N TYR A 397 5.27 -7.58 19.49
CA TYR A 397 3.91 -7.19 19.86
C TYR A 397 3.33 -8.19 20.85
N GLY A 398 2.34 -7.76 21.61
CA GLY A 398 1.66 -8.63 22.56
C GLY A 398 0.42 -8.00 23.14
N LEU A 399 -0.43 -8.87 23.68
CA LEU A 399 -1.54 -8.53 24.57
C LEU A 399 -1.01 -8.63 26.00
N GLN A 400 -1.32 -7.63 26.83
CA GLN A 400 -1.19 -7.70 28.27
C GLN A 400 -2.60 -7.70 28.86
N ASP A 401 -2.95 -8.78 29.55
CA ASP A 401 -4.21 -8.98 30.25
C ASP A 401 -3.90 -9.73 31.56
N LYS A 402 -3.79 -8.98 32.65
CA LYS A 402 -3.46 -9.50 33.97
C LYS A 402 -4.62 -9.33 34.96
N ALA A 403 -5.79 -8.98 34.45
CA ALA A 403 -6.98 -8.81 35.26
C ALA A 403 -7.31 -10.08 36.01
N LYS A 404 -7.61 -9.92 37.29
CA LYS A 404 -8.03 -11.05 38.15
C LYS A 404 -9.51 -11.33 37.98
N ASN A 405 -10.32 -10.30 37.78
CA ASN A 405 -11.75 -10.34 37.71
C ASN A 405 -12.25 -9.77 36.37
N ARG A 406 -13.49 -10.08 36.03
CA ARG A 406 -14.20 -9.51 34.88
C ARG A 406 -15.39 -8.71 35.37
N TYR A 407 -15.84 -7.77 34.58
CA TYR A 407 -16.97 -6.92 34.92
C TYR A 407 -18.01 -6.89 33.80
N ASP A 408 -19.28 -6.89 34.18
CA ASP A 408 -20.36 -6.56 33.26
C ASP A 408 -20.50 -5.02 33.14
N TRP A 409 -21.36 -4.58 32.23
CA TRP A 409 -21.62 -3.15 32.01
C TRP A 409 -22.45 -2.49 33.13
N ASP A 410 -22.89 -3.23 34.13
CA ASP A 410 -23.50 -2.74 35.38
C ASP A 410 -22.49 -2.57 36.51
N GLY A 411 -21.21 -2.92 36.22
CA GLY A 411 -20.13 -2.87 37.19
C GLY A 411 -20.11 -4.05 38.17
N ARG A 412 -20.91 -5.09 37.91
CA ARG A 412 -20.90 -6.29 38.72
C ARG A 412 -19.66 -7.11 38.40
N GLU A 413 -19.01 -7.57 39.42
CA GLU A 413 -17.89 -8.50 39.28
C GLU A 413 -18.41 -9.87 38.85
N LEU A 414 -17.78 -10.41 37.81
CA LEU A 414 -18.03 -11.73 37.26
C LEU A 414 -16.84 -12.66 37.57
N PRO A 415 -17.07 -13.92 37.87
CA PRO A 415 -15.97 -14.85 38.07
C PRO A 415 -15.11 -14.96 36.80
N PRO A 416 -13.79 -15.07 36.93
CA PRO A 416 -12.93 -15.30 35.78
C PRO A 416 -13.23 -16.66 35.15
N VAL A 417 -13.04 -16.83 33.85
CA VAL A 417 -13.21 -18.13 33.18
C VAL A 417 -12.10 -19.10 33.58
N SER A 418 -10.92 -18.56 33.83
CA SER A 418 -9.76 -19.31 34.33
C SER A 418 -9.41 -18.87 35.74
N SER A 419 -9.05 -19.80 36.61
CA SER A 419 -8.54 -19.51 37.95
C SER A 419 -7.26 -18.65 37.94
N PHE A 420 -6.64 -18.49 36.80
CA PHE A 420 -5.45 -17.65 36.59
C PHE A 420 -5.80 -16.19 36.22
N GLY A 421 -7.07 -15.87 35.96
CA GLY A 421 -7.54 -14.54 35.53
C GLY A 421 -7.69 -14.40 34.02
N GLY A 422 -7.69 -13.15 33.54
CA GLY A 422 -7.93 -12.72 32.15
C GLY A 422 -9.35 -12.19 31.95
N GLU A 423 -9.47 -11.02 31.36
CA GLU A 423 -10.76 -10.36 31.07
C GLU A 423 -11.10 -10.30 29.59
N GLN A 424 -10.10 -10.14 28.73
CA GLN A 424 -10.28 -10.06 27.26
C GLN A 424 -10.39 -11.45 26.62
N ASN A 425 -9.47 -12.33 26.96
CA ASN A 425 -9.47 -13.74 26.58
C ASN A 425 -9.74 -14.56 27.85
N ASN A 426 -10.29 -15.74 27.73
CA ASN A 426 -10.59 -16.59 28.88
C ASN A 426 -9.34 -17.03 29.70
N TYR A 427 -8.18 -16.49 29.38
CA TYR A 427 -6.89 -16.73 29.99
C TYR A 427 -6.09 -15.43 30.12
N PRO A 428 -5.29 -15.28 31.20
CA PRO A 428 -4.40 -14.12 31.31
C PRO A 428 -3.31 -14.16 30.24
N SER A 429 -2.80 -13.01 29.88
CA SER A 429 -1.75 -12.87 28.87
C SER A 429 -0.69 -11.87 29.31
N ASP A 430 0.57 -12.19 29.09
CA ASP A 430 1.72 -11.29 29.07
C ASP A 430 2.55 -11.57 27.81
N GLY A 431 1.88 -11.42 26.67
CA GLY A 431 2.39 -11.79 25.37
C GLY A 431 3.56 -10.93 24.94
N LYS A 432 4.62 -11.56 24.43
CA LYS A 432 5.76 -10.90 23.81
C LYS A 432 6.25 -11.68 22.60
N ASN A 433 5.61 -11.45 21.48
CA ASN A 433 5.87 -12.13 20.22
C ASN A 433 6.94 -11.38 19.42
N LYS A 434 8.19 -11.85 19.48
CA LYS A 434 9.33 -11.24 18.81
C LYS A 434 9.42 -11.74 17.36
N SER A 435 9.53 -10.82 16.42
CA SER A 435 9.75 -11.11 15.00
C SER A 435 11.05 -10.50 14.52
N LYS A 436 11.73 -11.23 13.67
CA LYS A 436 12.88 -10.75 12.88
C LYS A 436 12.62 -11.10 11.43
N GLU A 437 12.81 -10.12 10.56
CA GLU A 437 12.55 -10.29 9.16
C GLU A 437 13.66 -9.64 8.33
N PHE A 438 14.07 -10.31 7.27
CA PHE A 438 14.98 -9.81 6.27
C PHE A 438 14.27 -9.83 4.92
N ILE A 439 14.22 -8.69 4.24
CA ILE A 439 13.61 -8.50 2.93
C ILE A 439 14.69 -8.09 1.95
N SER A 440 14.63 -8.60 0.74
CA SER A 440 15.50 -8.19 -0.37
C SER A 440 14.69 -8.12 -1.65
N LYS A 441 14.94 -7.11 -2.45
CA LYS A 441 14.29 -6.87 -3.74
C LYS A 441 15.33 -6.44 -4.76
N LEU A 442 15.33 -7.08 -5.93
CA LEU A 442 16.13 -6.72 -7.08
C LEU A 442 15.21 -6.53 -8.28
N ASN A 443 15.29 -5.39 -8.92
CA ASN A 443 14.65 -5.13 -10.21
C ASN A 443 15.74 -4.81 -11.24
N MET A 444 15.65 -5.44 -12.39
CA MET A 444 16.47 -5.13 -13.56
C MET A 444 15.55 -4.97 -14.75
N GLY A 445 15.57 -3.79 -15.36
CA GLY A 445 14.78 -3.48 -16.55
C GLY A 445 15.71 -3.18 -17.71
N TYR A 446 15.51 -3.87 -18.85
CA TYR A 446 16.26 -3.61 -20.06
C TYR A 446 15.34 -3.14 -21.18
N THR A 447 15.55 -1.91 -21.62
CA THR A 447 14.87 -1.32 -22.78
C THR A 447 15.68 -1.72 -24.02
N ILE A 448 15.13 -2.65 -24.83
CA ILE A 448 15.77 -3.15 -26.05
C ILE A 448 15.71 -2.06 -27.12
N ASP A 449 14.51 -1.50 -27.34
CA ASP A 449 14.24 -0.41 -28.28
C ASP A 449 12.99 0.40 -27.84
N GLU A 450 12.46 1.23 -28.71
CA GLU A 450 11.26 2.05 -28.44
C GLU A 450 9.95 1.23 -28.32
N HIS A 451 9.98 -0.03 -28.75
CA HIS A 451 8.83 -0.93 -28.78
C HIS A 451 8.90 -2.01 -27.72
N HIS A 452 10.09 -2.45 -27.33
CA HIS A 452 10.33 -3.65 -26.55
C HIS A 452 11.12 -3.36 -25.28
N SER A 453 10.62 -3.83 -24.14
CA SER A 453 11.40 -3.89 -22.91
C SER A 453 11.13 -5.17 -22.15
N ILE A 454 12.16 -5.67 -21.47
CA ILE A 454 12.12 -6.85 -20.61
C ILE A 454 12.52 -6.46 -19.20
N ASN A 455 11.93 -7.14 -18.22
CA ASN A 455 12.20 -6.84 -16.83
C ASN A 455 12.30 -8.12 -16.01
N LEU A 456 13.24 -8.15 -15.09
CA LEU A 456 13.44 -9.20 -14.10
C LEU A 456 13.25 -8.62 -12.71
N ASN A 457 12.39 -9.25 -11.91
CA ASN A 457 12.22 -8.96 -10.51
C ASN A 457 12.56 -10.18 -9.67
N ILE A 458 13.34 -10.01 -8.61
CA ILE A 458 13.57 -11.02 -7.58
C ILE A 458 13.23 -10.41 -6.24
N TYR A 459 12.28 -11.01 -5.55
CA TYR A 459 11.88 -10.64 -4.20
C TYR A 459 12.11 -11.81 -3.27
N ALA A 460 12.80 -11.60 -2.17
CA ALA A 460 13.05 -12.61 -1.16
C ALA A 460 12.73 -12.06 0.24
N ASP A 461 12.05 -12.85 1.03
CA ASP A 461 11.64 -12.53 2.40
C ASP A 461 11.96 -13.73 3.31
N ARG A 462 12.52 -13.44 4.47
CA ARG A 462 12.77 -14.44 5.50
C ARG A 462 12.34 -13.93 6.86
N THR A 463 11.29 -14.51 7.39
CA THR A 463 10.71 -14.19 8.69
C THR A 463 11.06 -15.27 9.72
N ARG A 464 11.43 -14.85 10.93
CA ARG A 464 11.54 -15.70 12.11
C ARG A 464 10.70 -15.12 13.22
N LEU A 465 9.74 -15.89 13.70
CA LEU A 465 8.87 -15.57 14.82
C LEU A 465 9.28 -16.38 16.06
N ASN A 466 9.44 -15.70 17.19
CA ASN A 466 9.68 -16.31 18.51
C ASN A 466 8.59 -15.81 19.47
N PRO A 467 7.44 -16.47 19.51
CA PRO A 467 6.36 -16.12 20.42
C PRO A 467 6.66 -16.55 21.85
N SER A 468 6.16 -15.79 22.83
CA SER A 468 6.19 -16.17 24.24
C SER A 468 5.03 -15.53 25.00
N ASP A 469 4.36 -16.32 25.81
CA ASP A 469 3.33 -15.88 26.74
C ASP A 469 3.34 -16.82 27.97
N SER A 470 4.07 -16.43 28.98
CA SER A 470 4.28 -17.28 30.14
C SER A 470 3.02 -17.43 31.02
N LEU A 471 2.14 -16.42 31.04
CA LEU A 471 0.91 -16.50 31.80
C LEU A 471 -0.10 -17.43 31.13
N MET A 472 -0.21 -17.33 29.79
CA MET A 472 -1.06 -18.22 29.01
C MET A 472 -0.58 -19.67 29.06
N ASP A 473 0.73 -19.92 28.94
CA ASP A 473 1.30 -21.24 29.03
C ASP A 473 1.02 -21.87 30.40
N LYS A 474 1.14 -21.07 31.49
CA LYS A 474 0.82 -21.53 32.86
C LYS A 474 -0.67 -21.85 33.00
N ALA A 475 -1.55 -21.01 32.47
CA ALA A 475 -3.00 -21.20 32.56
C ALA A 475 -3.49 -22.41 31.75
N LEU A 476 -2.87 -22.70 30.62
CA LEU A 476 -3.16 -23.85 29.78
C LEU A 476 -2.54 -25.15 30.29
N GLY A 477 -1.50 -25.07 31.17
CA GLY A 477 -0.75 -26.23 31.64
C GLY A 477 0.23 -26.81 30.61
N PHE A 478 0.40 -26.18 29.46
CA PHE A 478 1.34 -26.60 28.42
C PHE A 478 1.86 -25.39 27.62
N LYS A 479 2.99 -25.57 26.97
CA LYS A 479 3.56 -24.56 26.12
C LYS A 479 2.79 -24.50 24.79
N SER A 480 2.08 -23.38 24.57
CA SER A 480 1.22 -23.18 23.40
C SER A 480 1.94 -22.60 22.18
N ASN A 481 3.14 -22.02 22.36
CA ASN A 481 3.81 -21.18 21.38
C ASN A 481 5.23 -21.66 21.08
N PHE A 482 5.58 -21.74 19.78
CA PHE A 482 6.88 -22.29 19.35
C PHE A 482 7.56 -21.39 18.32
N PRO A 483 8.90 -21.33 18.34
CA PRO A 483 9.65 -20.65 17.30
C PRO A 483 9.35 -21.21 15.91
N SER A 484 9.21 -20.33 14.94
CA SER A 484 8.90 -20.68 13.57
C SER A 484 9.68 -19.83 12.58
N LYS A 485 9.84 -20.33 11.37
CA LYS A 485 10.58 -19.67 10.29
C LYS A 485 9.80 -19.82 8.99
N MET A 486 9.83 -18.78 8.18
CA MET A 486 9.29 -18.80 6.82
C MET A 486 10.27 -18.10 5.87
N THR A 487 10.41 -18.63 4.68
CA THR A 487 11.17 -18.02 3.60
C THR A 487 10.30 -18.04 2.35
N THR A 488 10.18 -16.90 1.71
CA THR A 488 9.45 -16.72 0.46
C THR A 488 10.39 -16.14 -0.59
N VAL A 489 10.36 -16.68 -1.81
CA VAL A 489 11.09 -16.11 -2.95
C VAL A 489 10.12 -16.03 -4.12
N THR A 490 10.06 -14.86 -4.73
CA THR A 490 9.28 -14.62 -5.95
C THR A 490 10.22 -14.15 -7.03
N VAL A 491 10.21 -14.82 -8.18
CA VAL A 491 10.95 -14.41 -9.39
C VAL A 491 9.93 -14.05 -10.44
N GLY A 492 9.93 -12.81 -10.87
CA GLY A 492 9.04 -12.27 -11.91
C GLY A 492 9.82 -11.91 -13.17
N PHE A 493 9.28 -12.27 -14.31
CA PHE A 493 9.75 -11.84 -15.62
C PHE A 493 8.59 -11.08 -16.29
N SER A 494 8.88 -9.90 -16.86
CA SER A 494 7.89 -9.12 -17.59
C SER A 494 8.43 -8.73 -18.97
N TYR A 495 7.52 -8.73 -19.93
CA TYR A 495 7.75 -8.22 -21.27
C TYR A 495 6.72 -7.14 -21.58
N ASP A 496 7.22 -5.96 -21.90
CA ASP A 496 6.41 -4.81 -22.28
C ASP A 496 6.57 -4.51 -23.77
N LEU A 497 5.44 -4.43 -24.48
CA LEU A 497 5.34 -4.13 -25.90
C LEU A 497 4.57 -2.82 -26.12
N SER A 498 5.09 -1.96 -27.00
CA SER A 498 4.46 -0.69 -27.38
C SER A 498 4.48 -0.51 -28.89
N LEU A 499 3.32 -0.54 -29.53
CA LEU A 499 3.18 -0.43 -31.00
C LEU A 499 2.34 0.79 -31.41
N PHE A 500 2.42 1.15 -32.70
CA PHE A 500 1.61 2.22 -33.30
C PHE A 500 1.79 3.58 -32.57
N ASP A 501 3.05 4.00 -32.39
CA ASP A 501 3.39 5.24 -31.64
C ASP A 501 2.78 5.25 -30.20
N GLY A 502 2.76 4.08 -29.56
CA GLY A 502 2.23 3.91 -28.22
C GLY A 502 0.69 3.88 -28.14
N ARG A 503 -0.03 3.74 -29.25
CA ARG A 503 -1.49 3.51 -29.22
C ARG A 503 -1.83 2.15 -28.65
N PHE A 504 -1.08 1.13 -28.99
CA PHE A 504 -1.20 -0.20 -28.37
C PHE A 504 -0.09 -0.41 -27.38
N GLN A 505 -0.43 -0.89 -26.20
CA GLN A 505 0.53 -1.33 -25.19
C GLN A 505 0.06 -2.66 -24.63
N ASN A 506 1.02 -3.56 -24.43
CA ASN A 506 0.82 -4.83 -23.75
C ASN A 506 1.91 -5.00 -22.69
N ALA A 507 1.54 -5.57 -21.55
CA ALA A 507 2.44 -5.90 -20.45
C ALA A 507 2.12 -7.33 -19.99
N PHE A 508 2.96 -8.27 -20.41
CA PHE A 508 2.88 -9.66 -19.97
C PHE A 508 3.83 -9.90 -18.83
N THR A 509 3.39 -10.62 -17.80
CA THR A 509 4.21 -10.95 -16.61
C THR A 509 4.04 -12.41 -16.24
N LEU A 510 5.16 -13.09 -16.01
CA LEU A 510 5.24 -14.46 -15.49
C LEU A 510 5.92 -14.42 -14.13
N LYS A 511 5.35 -15.08 -13.12
CA LYS A 511 5.89 -15.15 -11.76
C LYS A 511 6.05 -16.59 -11.29
N ASN A 512 7.19 -16.88 -10.69
CA ASN A 512 7.46 -18.13 -9.99
C ASN A 512 7.56 -17.85 -8.50
N PHE A 513 6.77 -18.55 -7.70
CA PHE A 513 6.70 -18.44 -6.25
C PHE A 513 7.29 -19.68 -5.60
N TYR A 514 8.21 -19.49 -4.68
CA TYR A 514 8.72 -20.53 -3.80
C TYR A 514 8.50 -20.10 -2.35
N PHE A 515 8.02 -21.00 -1.51
CA PHE A 515 8.02 -20.77 -0.08
C PHE A 515 8.43 -22.04 0.68
N SER A 516 9.02 -21.82 1.84
CA SER A 516 9.39 -22.85 2.80
C SER A 516 9.03 -22.38 4.19
N SER A 517 8.31 -23.20 4.95
CA SER A 517 7.90 -22.94 6.32
C SER A 517 8.34 -24.06 7.25
N HIS A 518 8.89 -23.70 8.40
CA HIS A 518 9.20 -24.61 9.49
C HIS A 518 8.47 -24.12 10.72
N SER A 519 7.61 -24.94 11.26
CA SER A 519 6.81 -24.66 12.44
C SER A 519 6.63 -25.92 13.30
N ARG A 520 5.94 -25.78 14.41
CA ARG A 520 5.45 -26.92 15.18
C ARG A 520 3.94 -26.84 15.28
N SER A 521 3.27 -27.97 15.18
CA SER A 521 1.83 -28.06 15.33
C SER A 521 1.50 -28.78 16.63
N ILE A 522 0.51 -28.28 17.35
CA ILE A 522 -0.09 -28.96 18.50
C ILE A 522 -1.45 -29.47 18.04
N SER A 523 -1.68 -30.78 18.23
CA SER A 523 -3.03 -31.31 18.13
C SER A 523 -3.76 -31.07 19.44
N VAL A 524 -4.97 -30.55 19.39
CA VAL A 524 -5.83 -30.33 20.56
C VAL A 524 -6.15 -31.64 21.27
N PHE A 525 -6.04 -32.77 20.56
CA PHE A 525 -6.34 -34.12 21.06
C PHE A 525 -5.11 -34.86 21.56
N SER A 526 -3.89 -34.41 21.31
CA SER A 526 -2.67 -34.99 21.79
C SER A 526 -1.77 -33.91 22.41
N VAL A 527 -1.88 -33.76 23.73
CA VAL A 527 -1.13 -32.74 24.48
C VAL A 527 0.37 -33.09 24.62
N THR A 528 0.79 -34.23 24.07
CA THR A 528 2.04 -34.86 24.50
C THR A 528 3.30 -34.36 23.83
N SER A 529 3.28 -33.85 22.60
CA SER A 529 4.49 -33.25 22.01
C SER A 529 4.15 -32.51 20.70
N PRO A 530 4.59 -31.26 20.54
CA PRO A 530 4.40 -30.54 19.29
C PRO A 530 5.26 -31.12 18.19
N GLU A 531 4.62 -31.63 17.14
CA GLU A 531 5.31 -32.23 16.00
C GLU A 531 5.91 -31.14 15.07
N PRO A 532 7.15 -31.29 14.62
CA PRO A 532 7.75 -30.40 13.64
C PRO A 532 7.05 -30.57 12.29
N VAL A 533 6.66 -29.47 11.70
CA VAL A 533 6.05 -29.41 10.36
C VAL A 533 6.96 -28.62 9.44
N HIS A 534 7.35 -29.26 8.34
CA HIS A 534 8.11 -28.62 7.27
C HIS A 534 7.35 -28.69 5.97
N ILE A 535 7.15 -27.54 5.34
CA ILE A 535 6.47 -27.43 4.03
C ILE A 535 7.35 -26.62 3.09
N SER A 536 7.52 -27.14 1.88
CA SER A 536 8.19 -26.45 0.79
C SER A 536 7.40 -26.68 -0.49
N LYS A 537 7.01 -25.59 -1.19
CA LYS A 537 6.19 -25.63 -2.40
C LYS A 537 6.60 -24.58 -3.40
N LYS A 538 6.32 -24.85 -4.68
CA LYS A 538 6.52 -23.94 -5.81
C LYS A 538 5.20 -23.75 -6.55
N TYR A 539 4.97 -22.53 -7.03
CA TYR A 539 3.78 -22.17 -7.80
C TYR A 539 4.14 -21.21 -8.91
N VAL A 540 3.30 -21.18 -9.94
CA VAL A 540 3.45 -20.27 -11.08
C VAL A 540 2.17 -19.45 -11.22
N GLY A 541 2.34 -18.17 -11.45
CA GLY A 541 1.28 -17.23 -11.81
C GLY A 541 1.68 -16.40 -13.03
N PHE A 542 0.69 -15.88 -13.74
CA PHE A 542 0.91 -15.00 -14.86
C PHE A 542 -0.19 -13.96 -14.98
N SER A 543 0.13 -12.85 -15.62
CA SER A 543 -0.83 -11.80 -15.95
C SER A 543 -0.48 -11.15 -17.27
N ASP A 544 -1.52 -10.71 -17.98
CA ASP A 544 -1.42 -9.98 -19.22
C ASP A 544 -2.36 -8.79 -19.19
N ALA A 545 -1.83 -7.60 -19.50
CA ALA A 545 -2.59 -6.37 -19.53
C ALA A 545 -2.34 -5.64 -20.85
N MET A 546 -3.40 -5.24 -21.52
CA MET A 546 -3.33 -4.55 -22.79
C MET A 546 -4.18 -3.28 -22.78
N ARG A 547 -3.73 -2.31 -23.55
CA ARG A 547 -4.42 -1.05 -23.78
C ARG A 547 -4.38 -0.69 -25.25
N TYR A 548 -5.53 -0.22 -25.76
CA TYR A 548 -5.62 0.39 -27.07
C TYR A 548 -6.19 1.81 -26.99
N LYS A 549 -5.49 2.77 -27.57
CA LYS A 549 -5.87 4.18 -27.58
C LYS A 549 -6.49 4.54 -28.93
N PHE A 550 -7.82 4.64 -28.96
CA PHE A 550 -8.57 4.99 -30.18
C PHE A 550 -8.33 6.43 -30.60
N THR A 551 -8.38 7.34 -29.62
CA THR A 551 -8.10 8.76 -29.82
C THR A 551 -7.19 9.28 -28.69
N SER A 552 -6.77 10.53 -28.75
CA SER A 552 -6.02 11.17 -27.65
C SER A 552 -6.77 11.19 -26.31
N ASN A 553 -8.10 11.02 -26.35
CA ASN A 553 -8.98 11.14 -25.21
C ASN A 553 -9.68 9.84 -24.81
N LEU A 554 -9.72 8.82 -25.67
CA LEU A 554 -10.47 7.58 -25.46
C LEU A 554 -9.56 6.38 -25.59
N LEU A 555 -9.51 5.54 -24.55
CA LEU A 555 -8.77 4.29 -24.56
C LEU A 555 -9.56 3.15 -23.93
N LEU A 556 -9.29 1.94 -24.40
CA LEU A 556 -9.79 0.69 -23.89
C LEU A 556 -8.65 -0.07 -23.22
N LYS A 557 -8.94 -0.70 -22.08
CA LYS A 557 -8.05 -1.58 -21.36
C LYS A 557 -8.69 -2.96 -21.26
N ALA A 558 -7.89 -3.99 -21.43
CA ALA A 558 -8.30 -5.35 -21.13
C ALA A 558 -7.19 -6.04 -20.36
N SER A 559 -7.53 -6.93 -19.44
CA SER A 559 -6.52 -7.69 -18.73
C SER A 559 -7.04 -9.05 -18.29
N PHE A 560 -6.11 -10.01 -18.21
CA PHE A 560 -6.32 -11.35 -17.72
C PHE A 560 -5.21 -11.73 -16.76
N ASN A 561 -5.53 -12.43 -15.67
CA ASN A 561 -4.52 -12.91 -14.73
C ASN A 561 -4.90 -14.28 -14.14
N SER A 562 -3.86 -15.07 -13.87
CA SER A 562 -3.92 -16.27 -13.03
C SER A 562 -2.80 -16.17 -12.01
N GLU A 563 -3.13 -15.68 -10.85
CA GLU A 563 -2.16 -15.34 -9.79
C GLU A 563 -2.32 -16.27 -8.59
N VAL A 564 -1.23 -16.39 -7.83
CA VAL A 564 -1.16 -17.21 -6.62
C VAL A 564 -0.80 -16.34 -5.43
N ARG A 565 -1.49 -16.52 -4.31
CA ARG A 565 -1.13 -15.92 -3.02
C ARG A 565 -0.58 -16.97 -2.09
N ILE A 566 0.66 -16.83 -1.73
CA ILE A 566 1.28 -17.63 -0.68
C ILE A 566 0.68 -17.22 0.67
N PRO A 567 0.28 -18.19 1.54
CA PRO A 567 -0.14 -17.87 2.89
C PRO A 567 0.95 -17.11 3.65
N THR A 568 0.57 -16.13 4.44
CA THR A 568 1.51 -15.36 5.27
C THR A 568 2.07 -16.19 6.43
N SER A 569 3.15 -15.68 7.05
CA SER A 569 3.71 -16.32 8.24
C SER A 569 2.68 -16.48 9.36
N GLU A 570 1.85 -15.45 9.59
CA GLU A 570 0.78 -15.52 10.59
C GLU A 570 -0.29 -16.58 10.27
N GLU A 571 -0.64 -16.76 9.00
CA GLU A 571 -1.61 -17.80 8.59
C GLU A 571 -1.06 -19.22 8.76
N LEU A 572 0.22 -19.45 8.43
CA LEU A 572 0.86 -20.76 8.52
C LEU A 572 1.30 -21.12 9.93
N ILE A 573 1.81 -20.16 10.67
CA ILE A 573 2.52 -20.41 11.93
C ILE A 573 1.84 -19.74 13.14
N GLY A 574 0.73 -19.02 12.91
CA GLY A 574 -0.01 -18.32 13.96
C GLY A 574 0.69 -17.07 14.46
N ASN A 575 0.11 -16.43 15.48
CA ASN A 575 0.65 -15.20 16.07
C ASN A 575 1.25 -15.41 17.47
N GLY A 576 1.25 -16.65 17.98
CA GLY A 576 1.74 -16.97 19.32
C GLY A 576 0.84 -16.48 20.46
N SER A 577 -0.43 -16.19 20.20
CA SER A 577 -1.42 -15.75 21.19
C SER A 577 -2.78 -16.39 20.91
N SER A 578 -3.61 -15.72 20.10
CA SER A 578 -4.98 -16.13 19.79
C SER A 578 -5.14 -16.84 18.45
N ILE A 579 -4.09 -16.83 17.60
CA ILE A 579 -4.12 -17.48 16.29
C ILE A 579 -3.22 -18.70 16.30
N LEU A 580 -3.83 -19.85 16.14
CA LEU A 580 -3.12 -21.14 16.07
C LEU A 580 -2.47 -21.35 14.70
N ALA A 581 -1.40 -22.11 14.67
CA ALA A 581 -0.72 -22.51 13.45
C ALA A 581 -1.65 -23.33 12.52
N SER A 582 -1.55 -23.10 11.22
CA SER A 582 -2.26 -23.83 10.17
C SER A 582 -1.30 -24.22 9.04
N PRO A 583 -0.35 -25.11 9.32
CA PRO A 583 0.71 -25.42 8.37
C PRO A 583 0.24 -26.12 7.11
N ALA A 584 -0.93 -26.76 7.13
CA ALA A 584 -1.51 -27.47 5.97
C ALA A 584 -2.24 -26.56 4.98
N LEU A 585 -2.23 -25.24 5.16
CA LEU A 585 -2.90 -24.30 4.25
C LEU A 585 -2.35 -24.42 2.82
N LYS A 586 -3.29 -24.48 1.89
CA LYS A 586 -3.01 -24.36 0.45
C LYS A 586 -2.97 -22.88 0.08
N PRO A 587 -2.07 -22.45 -0.83
CA PRO A 587 -2.14 -21.13 -1.43
C PRO A 587 -3.45 -20.89 -2.14
N GLU A 588 -3.92 -19.66 -2.07
CA GLU A 588 -5.08 -19.21 -2.86
C GLU A 588 -4.67 -18.97 -4.31
N ARG A 589 -5.55 -19.28 -5.24
CA ARG A 589 -5.38 -18.99 -6.66
C ARG A 589 -6.57 -18.19 -7.18
N THR A 590 -6.31 -17.09 -7.88
CA THR A 590 -7.35 -16.34 -8.59
C THR A 590 -7.15 -16.41 -10.09
N THR A 591 -8.25 -16.51 -10.83
CA THR A 591 -8.31 -16.24 -12.26
C THR A 591 -9.23 -15.06 -12.46
N GLY A 592 -8.74 -14.00 -13.10
CA GLY A 592 -9.44 -12.73 -13.22
C GLY A 592 -9.41 -12.16 -14.63
N MET A 593 -10.47 -11.44 -14.98
CA MET A 593 -10.62 -10.69 -16.22
C MET A 593 -11.14 -9.30 -15.92
N ASN A 594 -10.62 -8.30 -16.65
CA ASN A 594 -11.08 -6.92 -16.54
C ASN A 594 -11.23 -6.31 -17.94
N LEU A 595 -12.25 -5.47 -18.10
CA LEU A 595 -12.44 -4.62 -19.26
C LEU A 595 -12.75 -3.21 -18.77
N GLY A 596 -11.98 -2.22 -19.22
CA GLY A 596 -12.09 -0.83 -18.79
C GLY A 596 -12.10 0.14 -19.96
N LEU A 597 -12.95 1.14 -19.89
CA LEU A 597 -13.01 2.26 -20.83
C LEU A 597 -12.68 3.55 -20.07
N LEU A 598 -11.69 4.31 -20.56
CA LEU A 598 -11.32 5.60 -20.01
C LEU A 598 -11.50 6.67 -21.08
N TYR A 599 -12.39 7.63 -20.81
CA TYR A 599 -12.48 8.88 -21.53
C TYR A 599 -11.93 10.02 -20.69
N ARG A 600 -10.95 10.75 -21.23
CA ARG A 600 -10.31 11.86 -20.54
C ARG A 600 -10.05 13.01 -21.50
N ARG A 601 -10.60 14.17 -21.18
CA ARG A 601 -10.42 15.39 -21.96
C ARG A 601 -9.97 16.55 -21.07
N VAL A 602 -8.88 17.17 -21.43
CA VAL A 602 -8.44 18.44 -20.84
C VAL A 602 -8.81 19.54 -21.84
N ARG A 603 -9.60 20.50 -21.40
CA ARG A 603 -9.98 21.66 -22.20
C ARG A 603 -8.81 22.64 -22.34
N LYS A 604 -8.87 23.57 -23.31
CA LYS A 604 -7.83 24.61 -23.50
C LYS A 604 -7.62 25.50 -22.28
N ASP A 605 -8.66 25.70 -21.48
CA ASP A 605 -8.66 26.46 -20.22
C ASP A 605 -8.14 25.63 -19.00
N GLY A 606 -7.63 24.42 -19.23
CA GLY A 606 -7.07 23.54 -18.21
C GLY A 606 -8.09 22.71 -17.45
N ARG A 607 -9.40 22.86 -17.69
CA ARG A 607 -10.44 22.05 -17.03
C ARG A 607 -10.40 20.61 -17.48
N LEU A 608 -10.46 19.68 -16.53
CA LEU A 608 -10.47 18.24 -16.75
C LEU A 608 -11.91 17.69 -16.74
N ILE A 609 -12.21 16.80 -17.66
CA ILE A 609 -13.37 15.88 -17.60
C ILE A 609 -12.81 14.47 -17.77
N GLU A 610 -13.17 13.57 -16.84
CA GLU A 610 -12.72 12.19 -16.86
C GLU A 610 -13.90 11.28 -16.52
N LEU A 611 -14.08 10.23 -17.31
CA LEU A 611 -15.05 9.16 -17.11
C LEU A 611 -14.34 7.83 -17.26
N GLU A 612 -14.47 6.97 -16.26
CA GLU A 612 -13.91 5.62 -16.25
C GLU A 612 -15.01 4.61 -15.95
N LEU A 613 -15.17 3.63 -16.82
CA LEU A 613 -16.08 2.48 -16.66
C LEU A 613 -15.25 1.21 -16.67
N ASN A 614 -15.35 0.39 -15.63
CA ASN A 614 -14.69 -0.91 -15.54
C ASN A 614 -15.68 -2.01 -15.23
N THR A 615 -15.49 -3.16 -15.87
CA THR A 615 -16.18 -4.41 -15.55
C THR A 615 -15.12 -5.46 -15.17
N PHE A 616 -15.47 -6.35 -14.27
CA PHE A 616 -14.54 -7.37 -13.80
C PHE A 616 -15.24 -8.69 -13.45
N TYR A 617 -14.49 -9.76 -13.58
CA TYR A 617 -14.83 -11.10 -13.09
C TYR A 617 -13.59 -11.72 -12.47
N ASN A 618 -13.71 -12.27 -11.25
CA ASN A 618 -12.64 -13.05 -10.62
C ASN A 618 -13.22 -14.34 -10.03
N HIS A 619 -12.49 -15.42 -10.19
CA HIS A 619 -12.74 -16.70 -9.56
C HIS A 619 -11.56 -17.05 -8.67
N LEU A 620 -11.83 -17.24 -7.38
CA LEU A 620 -10.83 -17.52 -6.35
C LEU A 620 -11.02 -18.92 -5.81
N ASN A 621 -9.99 -19.75 -5.90
CA ASN A 621 -9.93 -21.09 -5.34
C ASN A 621 -9.13 -21.12 -4.04
N ASP A 622 -9.46 -22.11 -3.19
CA ASP A 622 -8.79 -22.35 -1.90
C ASP A 622 -8.76 -21.11 -0.99
N MET A 623 -9.80 -20.28 -1.03
CA MET A 623 -9.92 -19.07 -0.22
C MET A 623 -9.59 -19.37 1.24
N ILE A 624 -8.64 -18.63 1.81
CA ILE A 624 -8.25 -18.77 3.23
C ILE A 624 -9.15 -17.87 4.08
N ARG A 625 -9.84 -18.46 5.05
CA ARG A 625 -10.66 -17.72 6.02
C ARG A 625 -10.18 -17.93 7.43
N PHE A 626 -10.31 -16.88 8.23
CA PHE A 626 -10.15 -16.90 9.66
C PHE A 626 -11.40 -17.53 10.30
N THR A 627 -11.24 -18.58 11.05
CA THR A 627 -12.35 -19.35 11.66
C THR A 627 -12.06 -19.57 13.15
N PRO A 628 -13.08 -19.48 14.03
CA PRO A 628 -12.93 -19.92 15.42
C PRO A 628 -12.43 -21.35 15.49
N ASP A 629 -11.66 -21.66 16.52
CA ASP A 629 -11.21 -23.01 16.80
C ASP A 629 -12.06 -23.66 17.91
N MET A 630 -11.83 -24.93 18.16
CA MET A 630 -12.50 -25.66 19.26
C MET A 630 -12.08 -25.14 20.65
N ILE A 631 -10.89 -24.55 20.76
CA ILE A 631 -10.45 -23.87 21.97
C ILE A 631 -11.12 -22.50 21.99
N PRO A 632 -11.94 -22.19 23.01
CA PRO A 632 -12.55 -20.86 23.14
C PRO A 632 -11.49 -19.76 23.11
N THR A 633 -11.80 -18.64 22.43
CA THR A 633 -10.90 -17.48 22.23
C THR A 633 -9.73 -17.68 21.29
N MET A 634 -9.53 -18.88 20.79
CA MET A 634 -8.54 -19.17 19.76
C MET A 634 -9.20 -19.32 18.39
N ALA A 635 -8.45 -18.99 17.35
CA ALA A 635 -8.89 -19.11 15.96
C ALA A 635 -7.74 -19.63 15.09
N ARG A 636 -8.07 -20.12 13.93
CA ARG A 636 -7.08 -20.50 12.92
C ARG A 636 -7.55 -20.17 11.51
N TYR A 637 -6.61 -20.13 10.63
CA TYR A 637 -6.92 -19.99 9.20
C TYR A 637 -7.19 -21.36 8.58
N ARG A 638 -8.22 -21.45 7.72
CA ARG A 638 -8.57 -22.66 6.98
C ARG A 638 -8.89 -22.32 5.53
N ASN A 639 -8.62 -23.23 4.60
CA ASN A 639 -9.10 -23.09 3.25
C ASN A 639 -10.63 -23.31 3.24
N PHE A 640 -11.36 -22.27 2.88
CA PHE A 640 -12.81 -22.28 2.81
C PHE A 640 -13.31 -22.95 1.52
N GLY A 641 -12.61 -22.73 0.39
CA GLY A 641 -12.95 -23.24 -0.94
C GLY A 641 -13.10 -22.12 -1.98
N SER A 642 -14.01 -22.29 -2.93
CA SER A 642 -14.08 -21.44 -4.11
C SER A 642 -15.16 -20.36 -3.99
N VAL A 643 -14.81 -19.15 -4.42
CA VAL A 643 -15.72 -18.01 -4.52
C VAL A 643 -15.56 -17.31 -5.87
N SER A 644 -16.62 -16.67 -6.35
CA SER A 644 -16.55 -15.82 -7.54
C SER A 644 -17.03 -14.41 -7.23
N THR A 645 -16.40 -13.40 -7.82
CA THR A 645 -16.87 -12.02 -7.78
C THR A 645 -16.97 -11.44 -9.18
N LYS A 646 -18.04 -10.69 -9.42
CA LYS A 646 -18.26 -9.94 -10.66
C LYS A 646 -18.83 -8.57 -10.32
N GLY A 647 -18.56 -7.59 -11.17
CA GLY A 647 -19.05 -6.26 -10.88
C GLY A 647 -18.76 -5.22 -11.94
N VAL A 648 -19.28 -4.02 -11.65
CA VAL A 648 -19.14 -2.82 -12.48
C VAL A 648 -18.73 -1.66 -11.60
N GLU A 649 -17.82 -0.84 -12.08
CA GLU A 649 -17.30 0.35 -11.45
C GLU A 649 -17.44 1.55 -12.40
N LEU A 650 -18.01 2.66 -11.93
CA LEU A 650 -18.12 3.91 -12.67
C LEU A 650 -17.49 5.03 -11.85
N ASP A 651 -16.57 5.79 -12.44
CA ASP A 651 -15.96 6.98 -11.86
C ASP A 651 -16.08 8.16 -12.84
N VAL A 652 -16.74 9.23 -12.41
CA VAL A 652 -16.94 10.46 -13.18
C VAL A 652 -16.44 11.62 -12.37
N LYS A 653 -15.55 12.43 -12.94
CA LYS A 653 -15.02 13.61 -12.27
C LYS A 653 -14.58 14.68 -13.24
N GLY A 654 -14.65 15.91 -12.78
CA GLY A 654 -14.19 17.01 -13.60
C GLY A 654 -14.37 18.40 -13.00
N ASP A 655 -13.66 19.34 -13.59
CA ASP A 655 -13.81 20.76 -13.33
C ASP A 655 -14.99 21.31 -14.15
N VAL A 656 -16.16 21.40 -13.50
CA VAL A 656 -17.39 21.93 -14.13
C VAL A 656 -17.21 23.43 -14.42
N LEU A 657 -16.69 24.15 -13.43
CA LEU A 657 -16.30 25.55 -13.52
C LEU A 657 -14.84 25.68 -13.05
N GLN A 658 -14.18 26.80 -13.28
CA GLN A 658 -12.82 27.05 -12.81
C GLN A 658 -12.68 26.97 -11.28
N TRP A 659 -13.78 27.25 -10.57
CA TRP A 659 -13.86 27.25 -9.10
C TRP A 659 -14.67 26.08 -8.53
N LEU A 660 -15.21 25.18 -9.39
CA LEU A 660 -16.04 24.05 -8.97
C LEU A 660 -15.57 22.76 -9.62
N TYR A 661 -15.08 21.84 -8.79
CA TYR A 661 -14.79 20.47 -9.16
C TYR A 661 -15.82 19.53 -8.53
N LEU A 662 -16.31 18.59 -9.32
CA LEU A 662 -17.25 17.55 -8.88
C LEU A 662 -16.65 16.15 -9.16
N TYR A 663 -17.00 15.22 -8.32
CA TYR A 663 -16.80 13.80 -8.60
C TYR A 663 -17.98 12.96 -8.11
N ALA A 664 -18.24 11.87 -8.81
CA ALA A 664 -19.20 10.85 -8.39
C ALA A 664 -18.67 9.48 -8.82
N ASN A 665 -18.76 8.50 -7.94
CA ASN A 665 -18.42 7.14 -8.32
C ASN A 665 -19.39 6.14 -7.70
N GLY A 666 -19.53 5.01 -8.39
CA GLY A 666 -20.38 3.90 -7.95
C GLY A 666 -19.69 2.57 -8.19
N THR A 667 -19.93 1.63 -7.30
CA THR A 667 -19.45 0.26 -7.38
C THR A 667 -20.57 -0.70 -7.08
N TYR A 668 -20.82 -1.60 -8.02
CA TYR A 668 -21.62 -2.81 -7.78
C TYR A 668 -20.69 -4.01 -7.88
N GLN A 669 -20.68 -4.87 -6.85
CA GLN A 669 -19.88 -6.08 -6.79
C GLN A 669 -20.70 -7.21 -6.15
N ASP A 670 -20.62 -8.39 -6.73
CA ASP A 670 -21.38 -9.56 -6.27
C ASP A 670 -20.43 -10.73 -6.03
N LEU A 671 -20.05 -10.93 -4.78
CA LEU A 671 -19.15 -12.00 -4.33
C LEU A 671 -19.95 -13.16 -3.77
N ARG A 672 -19.85 -14.35 -4.39
CA ARG A 672 -20.65 -15.54 -4.04
C ARG A 672 -19.79 -16.77 -3.76
N ASP A 673 -20.29 -17.61 -2.87
CA ASP A 673 -19.82 -18.98 -2.67
C ASP A 673 -20.25 -19.83 -3.87
N VAL A 674 -19.30 -20.44 -4.58
CA VAL A 674 -19.60 -21.27 -5.77
C VAL A 674 -19.35 -22.76 -5.55
N ARG A 675 -19.16 -23.19 -4.31
CA ARG A 675 -19.01 -24.61 -3.97
C ARG A 675 -20.36 -25.30 -3.99
N GLN A 676 -20.53 -26.29 -4.84
CA GLN A 676 -21.75 -27.07 -4.89
C GLN A 676 -21.90 -27.99 -3.66
N ASN A 677 -20.81 -28.59 -3.22
CA ASN A 677 -20.80 -29.53 -2.09
C ASN A 677 -19.89 -29.00 -0.95
N ILE A 678 -20.13 -29.49 0.25
CA ILE A 678 -19.22 -29.32 1.38
C ILE A 678 -17.89 -30.01 1.06
N PRO A 679 -16.73 -29.37 1.21
CA PRO A 679 -15.43 -29.95 0.85
C PRO A 679 -15.20 -31.34 1.43
N GLY A 680 -14.83 -32.29 0.57
CA GLY A 680 -14.55 -33.68 0.96
C GLY A 680 -15.81 -34.57 1.20
N THR A 681 -16.99 -34.06 0.89
CA THR A 681 -18.26 -34.81 1.05
C THR A 681 -19.14 -34.68 -0.20
N ALA A 682 -20.15 -35.55 -0.33
CA ALA A 682 -21.21 -35.46 -1.32
C ALA A 682 -22.41 -34.59 -0.87
N VAL A 683 -22.34 -34.01 0.32
CA VAL A 683 -23.43 -33.21 0.90
C VAL A 683 -23.49 -31.84 0.23
N ALA A 684 -24.68 -31.46 -0.22
CA ALA A 684 -24.94 -30.18 -0.84
C ALA A 684 -24.58 -29.03 0.11
N ASN A 685 -23.87 -28.01 -0.40
CA ASN A 685 -23.48 -26.87 0.36
C ASN A 685 -24.66 -25.89 0.58
N PRO A 686 -25.12 -25.64 1.80
CA PRO A 686 -26.26 -24.75 2.04
C PRO A 686 -25.94 -23.28 1.69
N THR A 687 -24.66 -22.93 1.55
CA THR A 687 -24.24 -21.58 1.18
C THR A 687 -23.96 -21.42 -0.34
N TYR A 688 -24.22 -22.48 -1.12
CA TYR A 688 -24.05 -22.42 -2.58
C TYR A 688 -24.83 -21.26 -3.19
N ASN A 689 -24.15 -20.49 -4.03
CA ASN A 689 -24.66 -19.28 -4.70
C ASN A 689 -25.15 -18.16 -3.77
N LYS A 690 -24.85 -18.23 -2.46
CA LYS A 690 -25.12 -17.15 -1.51
C LYS A 690 -23.97 -16.14 -1.50
N ARG A 691 -24.30 -14.86 -1.22
CA ARG A 691 -23.29 -13.81 -1.06
C ARG A 691 -22.40 -14.11 0.13
N ILE A 692 -21.09 -13.84 -0.05
CA ILE A 692 -20.14 -13.91 1.04
C ILE A 692 -20.46 -12.80 2.05
N PRO A 693 -20.63 -13.13 3.35
CA PRO A 693 -20.94 -12.17 4.38
C PRO A 693 -19.84 -11.11 4.59
N ASN A 694 -20.21 -10.00 5.19
CA ASN A 694 -19.32 -8.87 5.50
C ASN A 694 -18.67 -8.20 4.28
N VAL A 695 -19.27 -8.33 3.09
CA VAL A 695 -18.83 -7.68 1.86
C VAL A 695 -19.95 -6.76 1.36
N PRO A 696 -19.78 -5.43 1.45
CA PRO A 696 -20.70 -4.48 0.83
C PRO A 696 -20.74 -4.69 -0.68
N TYR A 697 -21.94 -4.70 -1.27
CA TYR A 697 -22.09 -5.00 -2.70
C TYR A 697 -22.53 -3.80 -3.55
N LEU A 698 -23.00 -2.73 -2.91
CA LEU A 698 -23.45 -1.52 -3.60
C LEU A 698 -22.98 -0.28 -2.81
N LEU A 699 -22.17 0.54 -3.46
CA LEU A 699 -21.56 1.73 -2.88
C LEU A 699 -21.67 2.90 -3.85
N PHE A 700 -21.88 4.10 -3.32
CA PHE A 700 -21.82 5.36 -4.06
C PHE A 700 -21.08 6.41 -3.25
N ASN A 701 -20.26 7.20 -3.92
CA ASN A 701 -19.64 8.38 -3.34
C ASN A 701 -19.85 9.57 -4.27
N PHE A 702 -20.04 10.72 -3.66
CA PHE A 702 -20.17 12.00 -4.35
C PHE A 702 -19.38 13.07 -3.60
N GLY A 703 -18.73 13.98 -4.31
CA GLY A 703 -18.06 15.11 -3.69
C GLY A 703 -18.02 16.34 -4.56
N ALA A 704 -17.91 17.49 -3.88
CA ALA A 704 -17.81 18.81 -4.46
C ALA A 704 -16.69 19.61 -3.79
N GLU A 705 -15.86 20.27 -4.58
CA GLU A 705 -14.84 21.19 -4.11
C GLU A 705 -15.08 22.56 -4.76
N PHE A 706 -15.30 23.56 -3.89
CA PHE A 706 -15.29 24.96 -4.27
C PHE A 706 -13.95 25.55 -3.88
N HIS A 707 -13.22 26.15 -4.81
CA HIS A 707 -11.95 26.78 -4.53
C HIS A 707 -11.86 28.17 -5.16
N LYS A 708 -11.25 29.08 -4.41
CA LYS A 708 -11.03 30.44 -4.88
C LYS A 708 -9.73 30.99 -4.30
N GLU A 709 -8.90 31.52 -5.18
CA GLU A 709 -7.71 32.26 -4.79
C GLU A 709 -8.07 33.69 -4.38
N ASN A 710 -7.33 34.22 -3.41
CA ASN A 710 -7.40 35.60 -2.94
C ASN A 710 -8.81 36.06 -2.50
N LEU A 711 -9.63 35.15 -1.96
CA LEU A 711 -11.01 35.43 -1.56
C LEU A 711 -11.15 36.64 -0.62
N PHE A 712 -10.21 36.83 0.31
CA PHE A 712 -10.21 37.91 1.29
C PHE A 712 -9.27 39.09 0.91
N GLY A 713 -8.98 39.25 -0.39
CA GLY A 713 -8.25 40.42 -0.91
C GLY A 713 -6.72 40.37 -0.76
N GLY A 714 -6.15 39.33 -0.13
CA GLY A 714 -4.70 39.18 0.03
C GLY A 714 -4.06 38.30 -1.03
N LYS A 715 -2.94 38.69 -1.63
CA LYS A 715 -2.18 37.88 -2.59
C LYS A 715 -1.61 36.59 -1.91
N GLY A 716 -1.66 35.47 -2.66
CA GLY A 716 -1.12 34.20 -2.18
C GLY A 716 -1.95 33.49 -1.13
N GLN A 717 -3.24 33.79 -1.08
CA GLN A 717 -4.26 33.07 -0.28
C GLN A 717 -5.03 32.12 -1.18
N ASN A 718 -5.44 30.97 -0.61
CA ASN A 718 -6.33 30.03 -1.27
C ASN A 718 -7.35 29.50 -0.28
N SER A 719 -8.62 29.57 -0.64
CA SER A 719 -9.74 29.08 0.18
C SER A 719 -10.42 27.94 -0.55
N ARG A 720 -10.71 26.87 0.19
CA ARG A 720 -11.39 25.69 -0.33
C ARG A 720 -12.51 25.28 0.62
N PHE A 721 -13.68 25.05 0.07
CA PHE A 721 -14.77 24.36 0.74
C PHE A 721 -14.98 23.00 0.09
N ILE A 722 -14.97 21.93 0.85
CA ILE A 722 -15.02 20.56 0.36
C ILE A 722 -16.21 19.87 1.04
N PHE A 723 -16.99 19.21 0.23
CA PHE A 723 -18.13 18.39 0.64
C PHE A 723 -17.95 16.99 0.06
N ASP A 724 -18.12 15.97 0.88
CA ASP A 724 -18.11 14.56 0.50
C ASP A 724 -19.31 13.84 1.10
N ALA A 725 -19.94 12.97 0.33
CA ALA A 725 -21.01 12.09 0.77
C ALA A 725 -20.70 10.64 0.37
N SER A 726 -20.99 9.69 1.25
CA SER A 726 -20.78 8.26 1.03
C SER A 726 -22.03 7.48 1.41
N TYR A 727 -22.44 6.57 0.52
CA TYR A 727 -23.55 5.66 0.68
C TYR A 727 -23.08 4.22 0.56
N ILE A 728 -23.41 3.39 1.56
CA ILE A 728 -23.19 1.95 1.55
C ILE A 728 -24.54 1.28 1.80
N HIS A 729 -24.99 0.45 0.88
CA HIS A 729 -26.22 -0.31 1.03
C HIS A 729 -26.08 -1.42 2.06
N GLN A 730 -27.15 -1.78 2.75
CA GLN A 730 -27.16 -2.88 3.72
C GLN A 730 -26.62 -4.19 3.16
N TYR A 731 -25.91 -4.97 3.97
CA TYR A 731 -25.35 -6.26 3.59
C TYR A 731 -25.39 -7.25 4.75
N PHE A 732 -25.30 -8.54 4.45
CA PHE A 732 -25.36 -9.58 5.47
C PHE A 732 -24.08 -9.67 6.30
N TYR A 733 -24.25 -9.88 7.61
CA TYR A 733 -23.14 -10.18 8.54
C TYR A 733 -22.80 -11.68 8.52
N ASP A 734 -23.82 -12.56 8.45
CA ASP A 734 -23.69 -14.01 8.30
C ASP A 734 -24.26 -14.46 6.94
N PHE A 735 -24.01 -15.71 6.53
CA PHE A 735 -24.61 -16.25 5.32
C PHE A 735 -26.15 -16.24 5.40
N GLU A 736 -26.77 -15.81 4.32
CA GLU A 736 -28.21 -15.89 4.13
C GLU A 736 -28.63 -17.35 3.83
N VAL A 737 -28.66 -18.19 4.87
CA VAL A 737 -29.11 -19.59 4.75
C VAL A 737 -30.63 -19.74 4.90
N SER A 738 -31.31 -18.72 5.41
CA SER A 738 -32.75 -18.65 5.60
C SER A 738 -33.28 -17.26 5.21
N ARG A 739 -34.52 -17.19 4.73
CA ARG A 739 -35.24 -15.91 4.51
C ARG A 739 -35.47 -15.11 5.80
N TYR A 740 -35.30 -15.74 6.96
CA TYR A 740 -35.45 -15.11 8.28
C TYR A 740 -34.12 -14.60 8.84
N GLN A 741 -33.05 -14.56 8.04
CA GLN A 741 -31.77 -14.02 8.49
C GLN A 741 -31.86 -12.51 8.70
N GLU A 742 -31.80 -12.09 9.96
CA GLU A 742 -31.91 -10.69 10.38
C GLU A 742 -30.56 -10.01 10.61
N ARG A 743 -29.48 -10.78 10.76
CA ARG A 743 -28.16 -10.23 11.01
C ARG A 743 -27.60 -9.52 9.78
N LYS A 744 -27.93 -8.22 9.68
CA LYS A 744 -27.50 -7.32 8.60
C LYS A 744 -26.74 -6.15 9.18
N ILE A 745 -25.72 -5.71 8.46
CA ILE A 745 -25.12 -4.40 8.65
C ILE A 745 -26.04 -3.40 7.96
N PRO A 746 -26.55 -2.40 8.67
CA PRO A 746 -27.53 -1.47 8.12
C PRO A 746 -26.93 -0.55 7.05
N THR A 747 -27.79 0.00 6.21
CA THR A 747 -27.42 1.05 5.25
C THR A 747 -26.79 2.23 5.99
N SER A 748 -25.68 2.73 5.47
CA SER A 748 -25.06 3.95 5.97
C SER A 748 -25.02 5.04 4.91
N PHE A 749 -25.33 6.26 5.32
CA PHE A 749 -25.17 7.49 4.54
C PHE A 749 -24.50 8.55 5.41
N THR A 750 -23.31 8.96 5.04
CA THR A 750 -22.52 9.95 5.77
C THR A 750 -22.18 11.13 4.89
N MET A 751 -22.06 12.30 5.50
CA MET A 751 -21.65 13.54 4.86
C MET A 751 -20.52 14.16 5.66
N ASP A 752 -19.46 14.55 4.97
CA ASP A 752 -18.29 15.20 5.55
C ASP A 752 -18.07 16.57 4.89
N VAL A 753 -17.66 17.55 5.68
CA VAL A 753 -17.32 18.89 5.18
C VAL A 753 -15.96 19.34 5.69
N ALA A 754 -15.24 20.11 4.89
CA ALA A 754 -14.04 20.78 5.34
C ALA A 754 -13.96 22.20 4.76
N LEU A 755 -13.44 23.11 5.59
CA LEU A 755 -13.06 24.45 5.20
C LEU A 755 -11.53 24.57 5.36
N GLU A 756 -10.84 24.80 4.27
CA GLU A 756 -9.40 24.98 4.24
C GLU A 756 -9.05 26.38 3.77
N HIS A 757 -8.16 27.05 4.50
CA HIS A 757 -7.64 28.36 4.14
C HIS A 757 -6.13 28.37 4.28
N SER A 758 -5.45 28.74 3.19
CA SER A 758 -4.00 28.85 3.17
C SER A 758 -3.53 30.27 2.92
N LEU A 759 -2.43 30.64 3.60
CA LEU A 759 -1.82 31.97 3.57
C LEU A 759 -0.37 31.91 3.05
N LYS A 760 0.10 33.03 2.51
CA LYS A 760 1.50 33.20 2.10
C LYS A 760 2.00 32.07 1.19
N ASN A 761 1.27 31.80 0.10
CA ASN A 761 1.58 30.72 -0.85
C ASN A 761 1.67 29.34 -0.18
N ASN A 762 0.66 29.01 0.66
CA ASN A 762 0.55 27.77 1.43
C ASN A 762 1.64 27.58 2.50
N ARG A 763 2.27 28.67 2.97
CA ARG A 763 3.19 28.57 4.10
C ARG A 763 2.45 28.22 5.39
N TRP A 764 1.26 28.76 5.58
CA TRP A 764 0.31 28.41 6.63
C TRP A 764 -0.95 27.83 6.01
N THR A 765 -1.45 26.73 6.54
CA THR A 765 -2.74 26.15 6.15
C THR A 765 -3.53 25.80 7.41
N PHE A 766 -4.76 26.28 7.45
CA PHE A 766 -5.72 26.02 8.50
C PHE A 766 -6.85 25.20 7.91
N THR A 767 -7.23 24.10 8.57
CA THR A 767 -8.30 23.23 8.08
C THR A 767 -9.26 22.90 9.24
N LEU A 768 -10.51 23.28 9.09
CA LEU A 768 -11.61 22.85 9.96
C LEU A 768 -12.36 21.74 9.25
N LYS A 769 -12.52 20.59 9.91
CA LYS A 769 -13.21 19.41 9.38
C LYS A 769 -14.35 18.98 10.27
N VAL A 770 -15.47 18.60 9.67
CA VAL A 770 -16.57 17.94 10.33
C VAL A 770 -16.90 16.67 9.55
N LYS A 771 -16.64 15.52 10.15
CA LYS A 771 -16.99 14.20 9.58
C LYS A 771 -18.32 13.74 10.17
N ASN A 772 -19.08 13.00 9.37
CA ASN A 772 -20.40 12.52 9.74
C ASN A 772 -21.27 13.66 10.27
N LEU A 773 -21.46 14.69 9.42
CA LEU A 773 -22.15 15.96 9.77
C LEU A 773 -23.51 15.75 10.42
N ALA A 774 -24.27 14.76 9.96
CA ALA A 774 -25.60 14.42 10.45
C ALA A 774 -25.59 13.55 11.72
N ASP A 775 -24.42 13.25 12.30
CA ASP A 775 -24.24 12.38 13.48
C ASP A 775 -24.93 11.01 13.33
N ARG A 776 -24.88 10.44 12.11
CA ARG A 776 -25.49 9.16 11.84
C ARG A 776 -24.70 8.04 12.53
N ARG A 777 -25.44 7.09 13.08
CA ARG A 777 -24.82 5.88 13.60
C ARG A 777 -24.36 5.00 12.43
N VAL A 778 -23.08 4.78 12.33
CA VAL A 778 -22.45 3.92 11.32
C VAL A 778 -21.90 2.68 11.99
N VAL A 779 -22.19 1.53 11.41
CA VAL A 779 -21.68 0.22 11.83
C VAL A 779 -21.08 -0.43 10.60
N SER A 780 -19.84 -0.87 10.68
CA SER A 780 -19.19 -1.61 9.60
C SER A 780 -18.93 -3.08 9.95
N GLU A 781 -18.98 -3.43 11.21
CA GLU A 781 -18.99 -4.78 11.75
C GLU A 781 -20.05 -4.87 12.86
N LEU A 782 -20.65 -6.05 13.05
CA LEU A 782 -21.69 -6.24 14.05
C LEU A 782 -21.16 -5.87 15.44
N ASN A 783 -21.96 -5.12 16.21
CA ASN A 783 -21.62 -4.62 17.55
C ASN A 783 -20.39 -3.73 17.64
N ARG A 784 -19.87 -3.21 16.51
CA ARG A 784 -18.73 -2.29 16.46
C ARG A 784 -19.11 -0.96 15.80
N PRO A 785 -19.84 -0.08 16.51
CA PRO A 785 -20.19 1.23 15.97
C PRO A 785 -18.94 2.09 15.83
N LEU A 786 -18.91 2.87 14.75
CA LEU A 786 -17.89 3.87 14.51
C LEU A 786 -18.14 5.14 15.33
N PRO A 787 -17.14 6.02 15.49
CA PRO A 787 -17.37 7.35 16.06
C PRO A 787 -18.53 8.07 15.35
N GLY A 788 -19.36 8.76 16.09
CA GLY A 788 -20.38 9.67 15.57
C GLY A 788 -19.76 10.89 14.89
N ARG A 789 -20.35 12.07 15.06
CA ARG A 789 -19.78 13.32 14.54
C ARG A 789 -18.39 13.57 15.11
N TYR A 790 -17.44 13.81 14.20
CA TYR A 790 -16.06 14.12 14.55
C TYR A 790 -15.71 15.49 14.00
N VAL A 791 -15.29 16.39 14.89
CA VAL A 791 -14.82 17.74 14.53
C VAL A 791 -13.33 17.82 14.82
N SER A 792 -12.56 18.38 13.89
CA SER A 792 -11.13 18.62 14.11
C SER A 792 -10.68 19.93 13.47
N PHE A 793 -9.64 20.50 14.07
CA PHE A 793 -8.94 21.67 13.58
C PHE A 793 -7.46 21.33 13.41
N LYS A 794 -6.92 21.60 12.20
CA LYS A 794 -5.53 21.33 11.83
C LYS A 794 -4.83 22.63 11.44
N VAL A 795 -3.63 22.79 11.94
CA VAL A 795 -2.70 23.85 11.56
C VAL A 795 -1.46 23.22 10.95
N ARG A 796 -1.05 23.70 9.80
CA ARG A 796 0.18 23.26 9.13
C ARG A 796 1.05 24.48 8.81
N TYR A 797 2.33 24.35 9.10
CA TYR A 797 3.36 25.33 8.75
C TYR A 797 4.40 24.68 7.83
N LEU A 798 4.64 25.34 6.70
CA LEU A 798 5.54 24.87 5.66
C LEU A 798 6.64 25.90 5.41
N PHE A 799 7.89 25.49 5.59
CA PHE A 799 9.08 26.25 5.22
C PHE A 799 9.80 25.52 4.07
N LYS A 800 10.12 26.28 3.00
CA LYS A 800 10.77 25.77 1.79
C LYS A 800 12.02 26.57 1.50
#